data_da635cd0331e5dec8cb27913cc861464
#
_entry.id   da635cd0331e5dec8cb27913cc861464
#
_cell.length_a   1.000
_cell.length_b   1.000
_cell.length_c   1.000
_cell.angle_alpha   90.00
_cell.angle_beta   90.00
_cell.angle_gamma   90.00
#
_symmetry.space_group_name_H-M   'P 1'
#
loop_
_entity.id
_entity.type
_entity.pdbx_description
1 polymer ?
#
loop_
_entity_poly.entity_id
_entity_poly.type
_entity_poly.pdbx_seq_one_letter_code
_entity_poly.pdbx_strand_id
1 'polypeptide(L)'
;MHAALLLGFGASALNPYMAFAVIDKLVAKEEIQLDYATAEKKYIKAICKGLFKIMSKMGISTIRSYRGAKIFEAVGLSEELSNAYFGGLRSTIGGIRLDEVARDAIAFHDAGFAAQVDGLLPNNGLYAFRKDGEKHAWNPETISTLQLATRLGSYKKFKEFTSLVDGKEAPIFLRDFLDFRRAPISIDKVEPVESIMHRFVTGAMSYGSISKEAHEAMAIAMNRIHGRSNTGEGGEDSARFTPREDGTSLRSAIKQVASGRFGVTTEYLVNADEIQIKVAQGAKPGEGGQLPGFKVDQVIAKTRHSIPGISLISPPPHHDIYSIEDLAQLIFDLKNVNPRAKISVKLVAESGVGTIAAGVAKAKADLIVISGAEGGTGASPASSIRYAGISPELGLSETQQTLVLNGLRGQVMLQVDGQLKTGRDIVLMAMLGAEEFGFATSALIVLGCVMMRKCHQNTCPVGVATQNEELRRRFHGRSEYLVNFFTFLAQEVREYLAEIGVERLDDIIGRTDLIIRKPENESPKQSLISFDKILARVDNGAAIRHTIDQQHGIDHVKDVEMLHAAAEALENQKEISLEYTIANTDRACGAMLSGTIAAKYGEAGLPEHTLNVKFKGSAGQSFGAFLVPGVNFKLEGEANDYLGKGLSGGRIAVLPPVRSNFQAEKNTIAGN
;
A
#
# COMPACT_ATOMS: atom_id res chain seq x y z
N MET A 1 -12.14 10.95 17.66
CA MET A 1 -11.03 10.22 18.32
C MET A 1 -11.18 10.14 19.82
N HIS A 2 -11.30 11.24 20.58
CA HIS A 2 -11.38 11.20 22.04
C HIS A 2 -12.50 10.30 22.58
N ALA A 3 -13.71 10.37 22.00
CA ALA A 3 -14.81 9.48 22.36
C ALA A 3 -14.46 7.99 22.16
N ALA A 4 -13.80 7.66 21.06
CA ALA A 4 -13.38 6.29 20.78
C ALA A 4 -12.33 5.79 21.79
N LEU A 5 -11.35 6.64 22.14
CA LEU A 5 -10.36 6.31 23.19
C LEU A 5 -11.01 6.07 24.53
N LEU A 6 -11.88 6.98 25.01
CA LEU A 6 -12.55 6.85 26.30
C LEU A 6 -13.38 5.56 26.41
N LEU A 7 -14.16 5.25 25.36
CA LEU A 7 -14.93 3.99 25.30
C LEU A 7 -14.00 2.78 25.23
N GLY A 8 -12.94 2.83 24.43
CA GLY A 8 -11.95 1.76 24.30
C GLY A 8 -11.19 1.47 25.60
N PHE A 9 -11.06 2.46 26.49
CA PHE A 9 -10.51 2.32 27.84
C PHE A 9 -11.57 2.06 28.91
N GLY A 10 -12.84 1.82 28.55
CA GLY A 10 -13.86 1.27 29.43
C GLY A 10 -14.98 2.23 29.85
N ALA A 11 -14.98 3.50 29.40
CA ALA A 11 -16.09 4.40 29.64
C ALA A 11 -17.40 3.81 29.09
N SER A 12 -18.50 3.91 29.86
CA SER A 12 -19.82 3.44 29.44
C SER A 12 -20.68 4.55 28.84
N ALA A 13 -20.41 5.80 29.22
CA ALA A 13 -21.11 6.98 28.75
C ALA A 13 -20.15 8.16 28.68
N LEU A 14 -20.45 9.11 27.80
CA LEU A 14 -19.69 10.33 27.63
C LEU A 14 -20.63 11.52 27.71
N ASN A 15 -20.27 12.55 28.49
CA ASN A 15 -20.97 13.80 28.56
C ASN A 15 -20.06 14.95 28.09
N PRO A 16 -20.13 15.36 26.82
CA PRO A 16 -19.32 16.45 26.29
C PRO A 16 -19.94 17.82 26.61
N TYR A 17 -20.16 18.09 27.91
CA TYR A 17 -20.90 19.27 28.41
C TYR A 17 -20.33 20.61 27.90
N MET A 18 -19.00 20.72 27.76
CA MET A 18 -18.38 21.94 27.20
C MET A 18 -18.74 22.14 25.73
N ALA A 19 -18.82 21.07 24.95
CA ALA A 19 -19.23 21.16 23.55
C ALA A 19 -20.69 21.59 23.45
N PHE A 20 -21.55 21.10 24.32
CA PHE A 20 -22.95 21.52 24.39
C PHE A 20 -23.07 22.99 24.76
N ALA A 21 -22.32 23.48 25.76
CA ALA A 21 -22.29 24.88 26.14
C ALA A 21 -21.76 25.80 25.03
N VAL A 22 -20.76 25.34 24.26
CA VAL A 22 -20.26 26.07 23.09
C VAL A 22 -21.33 26.13 21.99
N ILE A 23 -22.03 25.04 21.69
CA ILE A 23 -23.11 24.99 20.71
C ILE A 23 -24.23 25.98 21.11
N ASP A 24 -24.65 25.97 22.37
CA ASP A 24 -25.66 26.88 22.88
C ASP A 24 -25.26 28.36 22.66
N LYS A 25 -24.01 28.70 23.03
CA LYS A 25 -23.46 30.04 22.81
C LYS A 25 -23.40 30.47 21.34
N LEU A 26 -23.04 29.54 20.42
CA LEU A 26 -22.96 29.79 18.99
C LEU A 26 -24.37 29.97 18.37
N VAL A 27 -25.34 29.20 18.84
CA VAL A 27 -26.77 29.38 18.47
C VAL A 27 -27.29 30.72 18.96
N ALA A 28 -27.03 31.09 20.22
CA ALA A 28 -27.45 32.39 20.78
C ALA A 28 -26.82 33.57 20.07
N LYS A 29 -25.65 33.45 19.47
CA LYS A 29 -24.97 34.46 18.65
C LYS A 29 -25.37 34.43 17.17
N GLU A 30 -26.31 33.57 16.79
CA GLU A 30 -26.74 33.38 15.39
C GLU A 30 -25.60 32.91 14.45
N GLU A 31 -24.45 32.42 14.98
CA GLU A 31 -23.37 31.85 14.20
C GLU A 31 -23.75 30.44 13.66
N ILE A 32 -24.67 29.77 14.35
CA ILE A 32 -25.32 28.52 13.89
C ILE A 32 -26.81 28.84 13.68
N GLN A 33 -27.25 28.77 12.42
CA GLN A 33 -28.64 29.04 12.02
C GLN A 33 -29.53 27.78 12.20
N LEU A 34 -29.60 27.27 13.42
CA LEU A 34 -30.42 26.14 13.86
C LEU A 34 -30.86 26.41 15.31
N ASP A 35 -31.96 25.80 15.72
CA ASP A 35 -32.28 25.75 17.15
C ASP A 35 -31.28 24.81 17.89
N TYR A 36 -31.14 25.05 19.19
CA TYR A 36 -30.17 24.31 20.02
C TYR A 36 -30.38 22.80 19.96
N ALA A 37 -31.61 22.30 20.10
CA ALA A 37 -31.91 20.88 20.11
C ALA A 37 -31.52 20.18 18.78
N THR A 38 -31.76 20.86 17.67
CA THR A 38 -31.34 20.36 16.34
C THR A 38 -29.82 20.37 16.20
N ALA A 39 -29.14 21.42 16.66
CA ALA A 39 -27.68 21.52 16.60
C ALA A 39 -27.01 20.45 17.47
N GLU A 40 -27.48 20.28 18.72
CA GLU A 40 -27.03 19.21 19.63
C GLU A 40 -27.21 17.81 19.02
N LYS A 41 -28.39 17.51 18.50
CA LYS A 41 -28.68 16.21 17.84
C LYS A 41 -27.74 15.96 16.65
N LYS A 42 -27.44 16.97 15.86
CA LYS A 42 -26.49 16.85 14.74
C LYS A 42 -25.07 16.59 15.25
N TYR A 43 -24.65 17.24 16.33
CA TYR A 43 -23.35 17.02 16.94
C TYR A 43 -23.23 15.59 17.47
N ILE A 44 -24.20 15.10 18.24
CA ILE A 44 -24.23 13.73 18.73
C ILE A 44 -24.15 12.73 17.57
N LYS A 45 -24.97 12.95 16.50
CA LYS A 45 -24.94 12.09 15.31
C LYS A 45 -23.58 12.08 14.63
N ALA A 46 -22.88 13.21 14.60
CA ALA A 46 -21.52 13.28 14.01
C ALA A 46 -20.51 12.49 14.85
N ILE A 47 -20.55 12.58 16.18
CA ILE A 47 -19.70 11.78 17.09
C ILE A 47 -19.98 10.29 16.90
N CYS A 48 -21.25 9.88 16.88
CA CYS A 48 -21.64 8.47 16.65
C CYS A 48 -21.13 7.94 15.30
N LYS A 49 -21.29 8.72 14.22
CA LYS A 49 -20.73 8.34 12.90
C LYS A 49 -19.22 8.18 12.92
N GLY A 50 -18.51 9.08 13.62
CA GLY A 50 -17.07 8.98 13.79
C GLY A 50 -16.66 7.71 14.56
N LEU A 51 -17.40 7.37 15.61
CA LEU A 51 -17.18 6.16 16.40
C LEU A 51 -17.41 4.89 15.56
N PHE A 52 -18.53 4.81 14.84
CA PHE A 52 -18.81 3.68 13.94
C PHE A 52 -17.73 3.50 12.88
N LYS A 53 -17.22 4.60 12.33
CA LYS A 53 -16.13 4.55 11.36
C LYS A 53 -14.84 3.96 11.96
N ILE A 54 -14.48 4.33 13.20
CA ILE A 54 -13.31 3.79 13.89
C ILE A 54 -13.51 2.31 14.21
N MET A 55 -14.68 1.92 14.73
CA MET A 55 -15.00 0.51 14.98
C MET A 55 -14.96 -0.33 13.71
N SER A 56 -15.50 0.19 12.60
CA SER A 56 -15.45 -0.47 11.29
C SER A 56 -14.02 -0.69 10.80
N LYS A 57 -13.12 0.30 10.97
CA LYS A 57 -11.70 0.15 10.66
C LYS A 57 -11.00 -0.94 11.47
N MET A 58 -11.43 -1.12 12.72
CA MET A 58 -10.90 -2.14 13.62
C MET A 58 -11.58 -3.51 13.44
N GLY A 59 -12.56 -3.62 12.55
CA GLY A 59 -13.33 -4.86 12.34
C GLY A 59 -14.25 -5.23 13.50
N ILE A 60 -14.63 -4.26 14.36
CA ILE A 60 -15.49 -4.49 15.52
C ILE A 60 -16.88 -3.98 15.23
N SER A 61 -17.87 -4.89 15.19
CA SER A 61 -19.26 -4.59 14.84
C SER A 61 -20.14 -4.13 16.01
N THR A 62 -19.77 -4.43 17.25
CA THR A 62 -20.59 -4.10 18.42
C THR A 62 -19.82 -3.22 19.42
N ILE A 63 -20.51 -2.23 20.00
CA ILE A 63 -19.92 -1.34 21.00
C ILE A 63 -19.54 -2.10 22.29
N ARG A 64 -20.24 -3.19 22.60
CA ARG A 64 -19.94 -4.05 23.75
C ARG A 64 -18.54 -4.69 23.60
N SER A 65 -18.20 -5.15 22.42
CA SER A 65 -16.87 -5.74 22.14
C SER A 65 -15.78 -4.67 22.03
N TYR A 66 -16.14 -3.44 21.68
CA TYR A 66 -15.21 -2.32 21.58
C TYR A 66 -14.86 -1.73 22.95
N ARG A 67 -15.85 -1.65 23.86
CA ARG A 67 -15.69 -1.03 25.18
C ARG A 67 -14.67 -1.79 26.03
N GLY A 68 -13.63 -1.10 26.47
CA GLY A 68 -12.57 -1.70 27.28
C GLY A 68 -11.63 -2.65 26.53
N ALA A 69 -11.74 -2.76 25.22
CA ALA A 69 -10.91 -3.64 24.40
C ALA A 69 -9.43 -3.21 24.36
N LYS A 70 -9.14 -1.91 24.61
CA LYS A 70 -7.78 -1.33 24.64
C LYS A 70 -6.94 -1.64 23.39
N ILE A 71 -7.59 -1.71 22.23
CA ILE A 71 -6.94 -2.00 20.93
C ILE A 71 -6.30 -0.71 20.40
N PHE A 72 -5.26 -0.28 21.07
CA PHE A 72 -4.49 0.92 20.76
C PHE A 72 -3.01 0.66 20.91
N GLU A 73 -2.20 1.51 20.33
CA GLU A 73 -0.77 1.57 20.55
C GLU A 73 -0.41 2.96 21.09
N ALA A 74 0.50 3.01 22.04
CA ALA A 74 1.09 4.24 22.48
C ALA A 74 2.27 4.60 21.59
N VAL A 75 2.26 5.79 21.02
CA VAL A 75 3.37 6.33 20.22
C VAL A 75 3.91 7.56 20.93
N GLY A 76 5.16 7.48 21.40
CA GLY A 76 5.83 8.59 22.09
C GLY A 76 5.41 8.81 23.55
N LEU A 77 4.87 7.79 24.23
CA LEU A 77 4.67 7.76 25.68
C LEU A 77 5.73 6.90 26.35
N SER A 78 6.22 7.33 27.52
CA SER A 78 7.14 6.51 28.32
C SER A 78 6.46 5.21 28.77
N GLU A 79 7.21 4.14 28.98
CA GLU A 79 6.68 2.88 29.51
C GLU A 79 6.08 3.05 30.92
N GLU A 80 6.69 3.89 31.74
CA GLU A 80 6.19 4.22 33.08
C GLU A 80 4.78 4.81 33.01
N LEU A 81 4.59 5.84 32.14
CA LEU A 81 3.28 6.46 31.94
C LEU A 81 2.26 5.45 31.37
N SER A 82 2.67 4.66 30.38
CA SER A 82 1.82 3.64 29.76
C SER A 82 1.38 2.56 30.77
N ASN A 83 2.31 2.06 31.58
CA ASN A 83 2.00 1.04 32.60
C ASN A 83 1.12 1.57 33.72
N ALA A 84 1.40 2.79 34.20
CA ALA A 84 0.67 3.37 35.33
C ALA A 84 -0.79 3.73 34.98
N TYR A 85 -1.05 4.27 33.77
CA TYR A 85 -2.34 4.88 33.46
C TYR A 85 -3.11 4.18 32.35
N PHE A 86 -2.43 3.38 31.50
CA PHE A 86 -3.05 2.74 30.31
C PHE A 86 -3.02 1.20 30.38
N GLY A 87 -2.74 0.64 31.56
CA GLY A 87 -2.80 -0.81 31.77
C GLY A 87 -1.80 -1.61 30.95
N GLY A 88 -0.58 -1.09 30.77
CA GLY A 88 0.48 -1.76 30.03
C GLY A 88 0.28 -1.75 28.51
N LEU A 89 -0.34 -0.71 27.98
CA LEU A 89 -0.47 -0.53 26.55
C LEU A 89 0.91 -0.55 25.88
N ARG A 90 1.07 -1.33 24.82
CA ARG A 90 2.35 -1.45 24.10
C ARG A 90 2.80 -0.08 23.60
N SER A 91 4.07 0.25 23.83
CA SER A 91 4.74 1.41 23.25
C SER A 91 5.96 0.95 22.48
N THR A 92 5.92 1.14 21.16
CA THR A 92 7.05 0.79 20.26
C THR A 92 8.14 1.83 20.36
N ILE A 93 7.78 3.10 20.57
CA ILE A 93 8.70 4.21 20.75
C ILE A 93 8.35 4.97 22.04
N GLY A 94 9.28 5.00 23.00
CA GLY A 94 9.13 5.74 24.24
C GLY A 94 9.16 7.25 24.02
N GLY A 95 8.79 8.02 25.03
CA GLY A 95 8.77 9.48 24.91
C GLY A 95 8.34 10.17 26.21
N ILE A 96 7.34 11.05 26.09
CA ILE A 96 6.91 11.95 27.16
C ILE A 96 6.42 11.21 28.42
N ARG A 97 6.65 11.84 29.56
CA ARG A 97 6.25 11.43 30.90
C ARG A 97 5.07 12.28 31.37
N LEU A 98 4.60 12.02 32.59
CA LEU A 98 3.48 12.75 33.17
C LEU A 98 3.75 14.26 33.29
N ASP A 99 4.99 14.66 33.58
CA ASP A 99 5.37 16.07 33.70
C ASP A 99 5.19 16.84 32.38
N GLU A 100 5.51 16.24 31.25
CA GLU A 100 5.32 16.85 29.93
C GLU A 100 3.82 16.96 29.61
N VAL A 101 3.02 15.95 29.96
CA VAL A 101 1.56 16.00 29.79
C VAL A 101 0.98 17.13 30.66
N ALA A 102 1.45 17.29 31.90
CA ALA A 102 1.02 18.37 32.78
C ALA A 102 1.39 19.76 32.24
N ARG A 103 2.63 19.92 31.73
CA ARG A 103 3.07 21.17 31.10
C ARG A 103 2.22 21.53 29.88
N ASP A 104 1.90 20.54 29.02
CA ASP A 104 1.01 20.77 27.87
C ASP A 104 -0.39 21.22 28.32
N ALA A 105 -0.95 20.58 29.36
CA ALA A 105 -2.24 20.95 29.88
C ALA A 105 -2.26 22.38 30.49
N ILE A 106 -1.23 22.75 31.22
CA ILE A 106 -1.05 24.11 31.76
C ILE A 106 -0.92 25.11 30.62
N ALA A 107 -0.10 24.83 29.60
CA ALA A 107 0.08 25.73 28.46
C ALA A 107 -1.25 25.96 27.69
N PHE A 108 -2.09 24.93 27.52
CA PHE A 108 -3.43 25.09 26.95
C PHE A 108 -4.36 25.91 27.82
N HIS A 109 -4.30 25.72 29.13
CA HIS A 109 -5.05 26.53 30.10
C HIS A 109 -4.64 28.00 30.01
N ASP A 110 -3.36 28.30 30.09
CA ASP A 110 -2.83 29.66 30.07
C ASP A 110 -3.17 30.37 28.75
N ALA A 111 -3.05 29.67 27.62
CA ALA A 111 -3.48 30.20 26.33
C ALA A 111 -4.99 30.51 26.26
N GLY A 112 -5.81 29.67 26.92
CA GLY A 112 -7.26 29.85 26.94
C GLY A 112 -7.73 31.03 27.83
N PHE A 113 -6.94 31.41 28.84
CA PHE A 113 -7.24 32.48 29.80
C PHE A 113 -6.35 33.73 29.62
N ALA A 114 -5.58 33.81 28.53
CA ALA A 114 -4.75 34.98 28.25
C ALA A 114 -5.60 36.25 28.09
N ALA A 115 -5.05 37.39 28.53
CA ALA A 115 -5.76 38.68 28.57
C ALA A 115 -6.16 39.23 27.18
N GLN A 116 -5.55 38.75 26.12
CA GLN A 116 -5.87 39.06 24.74
C GLN A 116 -6.11 37.76 23.97
N VAL A 117 -7.34 37.30 23.94
CA VAL A 117 -7.77 36.22 23.05
C VAL A 117 -8.46 36.88 21.86
N ASP A 118 -7.82 36.97 20.71
CA ASP A 118 -8.49 37.24 19.45
C ASP A 118 -9.58 36.21 19.29
N GLY A 119 -10.85 36.62 19.11
CA GLY A 119 -12.00 35.72 19.09
C GLY A 119 -12.01 34.71 17.93
N LEU A 120 -10.93 34.61 17.17
CA LEU A 120 -10.74 33.65 16.07
C LEU A 120 -9.77 32.55 16.48
N LEU A 121 -10.19 31.31 16.28
CA LEU A 121 -9.29 30.17 16.42
C LEU A 121 -8.19 30.23 15.33
N PRO A 122 -6.93 30.03 15.67
CA PRO A 122 -5.84 30.03 14.70
C PRO A 122 -6.06 28.93 13.66
N ASN A 123 -5.94 29.29 12.39
CA ASN A 123 -5.93 28.30 11.30
C ASN A 123 -4.53 27.72 11.14
N ASN A 124 -4.26 26.62 11.83
CA ASN A 124 -2.94 26.00 11.91
C ASN A 124 -2.48 25.33 10.59
N GLY A 125 -3.26 25.38 9.50
CA GLY A 125 -2.83 24.81 8.23
C GLY A 125 -2.61 23.31 8.24
N LEU A 126 -3.30 22.58 9.08
CA LEU A 126 -3.11 21.13 9.30
C LEU A 126 -3.21 20.26 8.03
N TYR A 127 -4.02 20.70 7.07
CA TYR A 127 -4.32 19.91 5.87
C TYR A 127 -3.60 20.43 4.62
N ALA A 128 -3.43 21.73 4.52
CA ALA A 128 -2.71 22.41 3.46
C ALA A 128 -1.81 23.48 4.08
N PHE A 129 -0.63 23.64 3.52
CA PHE A 129 0.37 24.59 3.99
C PHE A 129 -0.24 26.01 4.20
N ARG A 130 0.11 26.62 5.33
CA ARG A 130 -0.13 28.03 5.68
C ARG A 130 1.18 28.63 6.18
N LYS A 131 1.46 29.87 5.81
CA LYS A 131 2.73 30.54 6.12
C LYS A 131 3.04 30.54 7.62
N ASP A 132 2.02 30.80 8.45
CA ASP A 132 2.14 30.90 9.90
C ASP A 132 1.50 29.69 10.63
N GLY A 133 1.33 28.57 9.92
CA GLY A 133 0.72 27.34 10.43
C GLY A 133 1.74 26.25 10.74
N GLU A 134 1.24 24.99 10.79
CA GLU A 134 2.09 23.82 10.98
C GLU A 134 3.17 23.72 9.88
N LYS A 135 4.35 23.26 10.28
CA LYS A 135 5.45 22.97 9.34
C LYS A 135 5.11 21.70 8.56
N HIS A 136 5.16 21.79 7.23
CA HIS A 136 4.97 20.67 6.32
C HIS A 136 6.30 20.30 5.66
N ALA A 137 6.56 19.00 5.52
CA ALA A 137 7.71 18.51 4.77
C ALA A 137 7.68 18.93 3.29
N TRP A 138 6.45 19.00 2.73
CA TRP A 138 6.20 19.57 1.42
C TRP A 138 5.60 20.98 1.57
N ASN A 139 6.38 21.96 1.33
CA ASN A 139 6.02 23.39 1.35
C ASN A 139 6.34 24.01 -0.03
N PRO A 140 5.93 25.25 -0.31
CA PRO A 140 6.17 25.88 -1.62
C PRO A 140 7.64 25.88 -2.05
N GLU A 141 8.56 26.04 -1.13
CA GLU A 141 10.00 26.11 -1.41
C GLU A 141 10.55 24.72 -1.79
N THR A 142 10.29 23.69 -1.00
CA THR A 142 10.74 22.32 -1.31
C THR A 142 10.13 21.81 -2.60
N ILE A 143 8.84 22.12 -2.88
CA ILE A 143 8.15 21.74 -4.12
C ILE A 143 8.80 22.42 -5.33
N SER A 144 8.97 23.76 -5.28
CA SER A 144 9.50 24.51 -6.42
C SER A 144 10.96 24.16 -6.71
N THR A 145 11.78 23.98 -5.66
CA THR A 145 13.19 23.62 -5.82
C THR A 145 13.34 22.23 -6.45
N LEU A 146 12.56 21.24 -6.01
CA LEU A 146 12.58 19.91 -6.61
C LEU A 146 12.14 19.92 -8.08
N GLN A 147 11.03 20.62 -8.39
CA GLN A 147 10.55 20.75 -9.77
C GLN A 147 11.58 21.44 -10.67
N LEU A 148 12.22 22.49 -10.17
CA LEU A 148 13.27 23.20 -10.92
C LEU A 148 14.48 22.30 -11.16
N ALA A 149 14.96 21.59 -10.12
CA ALA A 149 16.08 20.66 -10.22
C ALA A 149 15.87 19.62 -11.33
N THR A 150 14.70 18.97 -11.32
CA THR A 150 14.38 17.89 -12.25
C THR A 150 14.10 18.37 -13.67
N ARG A 151 13.48 19.54 -13.83
CA ARG A 151 13.22 20.14 -15.16
C ARG A 151 14.50 20.63 -15.84
N LEU A 152 15.44 21.19 -15.07
CA LEU A 152 16.73 21.66 -15.58
C LEU A 152 17.78 20.55 -15.70
N GLY A 153 17.52 19.35 -15.19
CA GLY A 153 18.53 18.29 -15.10
C GLY A 153 19.71 18.68 -14.21
N SER A 154 19.50 19.47 -13.14
CA SER A 154 20.55 20.05 -12.31
C SER A 154 20.70 19.32 -11.00
N TYR A 155 21.74 18.48 -10.88
CA TYR A 155 22.08 17.83 -9.61
C TYR A 155 22.42 18.84 -8.48
N LYS A 156 23.06 19.96 -8.82
CA LYS A 156 23.30 21.03 -7.85
C LYS A 156 22.01 21.55 -7.23
N LYS A 157 20.97 21.77 -8.04
CA LYS A 157 19.65 22.18 -7.54
C LYS A 157 18.95 21.07 -6.76
N PHE A 158 19.20 19.82 -7.09
CA PHE A 158 18.70 18.70 -6.30
C PHE A 158 19.36 18.68 -4.91
N LYS A 159 20.65 18.96 -4.79
CA LYS A 159 21.33 19.09 -3.48
C LYS A 159 20.81 20.30 -2.67
N GLU A 160 20.39 21.39 -3.30
CA GLU A 160 19.68 22.46 -2.61
C GLU A 160 18.34 21.96 -2.03
N PHE A 161 17.57 21.17 -2.81
CA PHE A 161 16.33 20.56 -2.34
C PHE A 161 16.57 19.62 -1.15
N THR A 162 17.56 18.70 -1.25
CA THR A 162 17.84 17.76 -0.15
C THR A 162 18.33 18.48 1.10
N SER A 163 19.09 19.57 0.95
CA SER A 163 19.50 20.43 2.06
C SER A 163 18.31 21.08 2.78
N LEU A 164 17.28 21.52 2.03
CA LEU A 164 16.03 22.05 2.63
C LEU A 164 15.23 20.96 3.37
N VAL A 165 15.29 19.70 2.91
CA VAL A 165 14.58 18.59 3.53
C VAL A 165 15.33 18.05 4.74
N ASP A 166 16.64 17.82 4.65
CA ASP A 166 17.46 17.14 5.66
C ASP A 166 18.09 18.10 6.68
N GLY A 167 18.29 19.36 6.29
CA GLY A 167 18.89 20.43 7.12
C GLY A 167 17.89 21.26 7.93
N LYS A 168 16.62 20.86 8.01
CA LYS A 168 15.59 21.60 8.75
C LYS A 168 15.86 21.65 10.25
N GLU A 169 15.56 22.79 10.87
CA GLU A 169 15.75 23.03 12.30
C GLU A 169 14.87 22.16 13.21
N ALA A 170 13.70 21.71 12.72
CA ALA A 170 12.77 20.90 13.50
C ALA A 170 12.45 19.59 12.78
N PRO A 171 12.61 18.46 13.44
CA PRO A 171 12.29 17.15 12.88
C PRO A 171 10.77 17.02 12.60
N ILE A 172 10.43 16.36 11.50
CA ILE A 172 9.03 16.05 11.08
C ILE A 172 8.80 14.53 11.11
N PHE A 173 9.82 13.75 10.75
CA PHE A 173 9.80 12.29 10.73
C PHE A 173 10.71 11.72 11.80
N LEU A 174 10.47 10.47 12.21
CA LEU A 174 11.33 9.79 13.17
C LEU A 174 12.79 9.71 12.68
N ARG A 175 12.99 9.44 11.40
CA ARG A 175 14.32 9.39 10.79
C ARG A 175 15.07 10.73 10.79
N ASP A 176 14.40 11.85 11.01
CA ASP A 176 15.06 13.15 11.11
C ASP A 176 15.93 13.27 12.36
N PHE A 177 15.66 12.49 13.41
CA PHE A 177 16.49 12.37 14.63
C PHE A 177 17.71 11.46 14.47
N LEU A 178 17.80 10.75 13.34
CA LEU A 178 18.83 9.73 13.13
C LEU A 178 19.90 10.23 12.16
N ASP A 179 21.11 9.73 12.31
CA ASP A 179 22.23 9.87 11.37
C ASP A 179 22.99 8.54 11.33
N PHE A 180 24.08 8.47 10.63
CA PHE A 180 24.88 7.26 10.49
C PHE A 180 26.37 7.50 10.76
N ARG A 181 27.08 6.44 11.16
CA ARG A 181 28.52 6.45 11.36
C ARG A 181 29.22 6.61 10.02
N ARG A 182 30.30 7.38 10.00
CA ARG A 182 31.10 7.66 8.80
C ARG A 182 32.47 7.02 8.90
N ALA A 183 32.86 6.32 7.82
CA ALA A 183 34.20 5.75 7.61
C ALA A 183 34.51 5.82 6.11
N PRO A 184 34.78 7.01 5.54
CA PRO A 184 34.64 7.26 4.11
C PRO A 184 35.62 6.46 3.24
N ILE A 185 35.15 6.04 2.07
CA ILE A 185 35.89 5.44 0.96
C ILE A 185 35.74 6.29 -0.32
N SER A 186 36.56 5.98 -1.35
CA SER A 186 36.37 6.62 -2.66
C SER A 186 35.01 6.20 -3.27
N ILE A 187 34.27 7.16 -3.83
CA ILE A 187 33.00 6.93 -4.51
C ILE A 187 33.13 5.99 -5.73
N ASP A 188 34.32 5.89 -6.30
CA ASP A 188 34.61 5.02 -7.45
C ASP A 188 34.51 3.53 -7.07
N LYS A 189 34.60 3.20 -5.77
CA LYS A 189 34.40 1.83 -5.27
C LYS A 189 32.94 1.49 -5.06
N VAL A 190 32.05 2.48 -5.04
CA VAL A 190 30.62 2.29 -4.78
C VAL A 190 29.91 1.89 -6.06
N GLU A 191 28.98 0.94 -5.96
CA GLU A 191 28.17 0.47 -7.07
C GLU A 191 27.56 1.62 -7.90
N PRO A 192 27.36 1.41 -9.22
CA PRO A 192 26.88 2.46 -10.11
C PRO A 192 25.42 2.85 -9.86
N VAL A 193 25.04 4.03 -10.32
CA VAL A 193 23.69 4.59 -10.20
C VAL A 193 22.62 3.62 -10.71
N GLU A 194 22.90 2.95 -11.82
CA GLU A 194 22.00 1.99 -12.48
C GLU A 194 21.60 0.84 -11.53
N SER A 195 22.55 0.29 -10.78
CA SER A 195 22.31 -0.79 -9.81
C SER A 195 21.34 -0.36 -8.71
N ILE A 196 21.46 0.88 -8.24
CA ILE A 196 20.61 1.44 -7.18
C ILE A 196 19.21 1.72 -7.71
N MET A 197 19.09 2.24 -8.94
CA MET A 197 17.80 2.58 -9.55
C MET A 197 16.86 1.38 -9.71
N HIS A 198 17.37 0.17 -9.88
CA HIS A 198 16.56 -1.05 -9.93
C HIS A 198 15.73 -1.30 -8.66
N ARG A 199 16.10 -0.69 -7.54
CA ARG A 199 15.41 -0.82 -6.25
C ARG A 199 14.30 0.20 -6.07
N PHE A 200 14.11 1.11 -7.03
CA PHE A 200 13.10 2.15 -6.95
C PHE A 200 11.79 1.72 -7.59
N VAL A 201 10.70 1.99 -6.89
CA VAL A 201 9.34 1.71 -7.34
C VAL A 201 8.46 2.95 -7.20
N THR A 202 7.50 3.15 -8.09
CA THR A 202 6.44 4.12 -7.81
C THR A 202 5.38 3.48 -6.93
N GLY A 203 4.88 4.24 -5.96
CA GLY A 203 3.78 3.79 -5.13
C GLY A 203 2.52 3.50 -5.96
N ALA A 204 1.68 2.60 -5.46
CA ALA A 204 0.43 2.22 -6.10
C ALA A 204 -0.55 3.40 -6.24
N MET A 205 -0.71 3.91 -7.43
CA MET A 205 -1.60 5.02 -7.78
C MET A 205 -2.47 4.63 -8.95
N SER A 206 -3.77 4.38 -8.70
CA SER A 206 -4.65 3.83 -9.73
C SER A 206 -4.98 4.85 -10.83
N TYR A 207 -5.09 4.36 -12.06
CA TYR A 207 -5.71 5.11 -13.14
C TYR A 207 -7.18 5.40 -12.78
N GLY A 208 -7.53 6.68 -12.87
CA GLY A 208 -8.80 7.19 -12.36
C GLY A 208 -8.65 8.00 -11.06
N SER A 209 -7.76 7.63 -10.14
CA SER A 209 -7.36 8.53 -9.05
C SER A 209 -6.35 9.57 -9.51
N ILE A 210 -5.45 9.23 -10.41
CA ILE A 210 -4.59 10.15 -11.18
C ILE A 210 -4.98 10.12 -12.67
N SER A 211 -4.51 11.10 -13.42
CA SER A 211 -4.75 11.19 -14.86
C SER A 211 -3.98 10.13 -15.65
N LYS A 212 -4.45 9.85 -16.87
CA LYS A 212 -3.80 8.94 -17.81
C LYS A 212 -2.35 9.38 -18.08
N GLU A 213 -2.17 10.66 -18.33
CA GLU A 213 -0.89 11.28 -18.66
C GLU A 213 0.14 11.09 -17.53
N ALA A 214 -0.28 11.32 -16.28
CA ALA A 214 0.60 11.11 -15.13
C ALA A 214 0.95 9.63 -14.92
N HIS A 215 -0.03 8.74 -15.10
CA HIS A 215 0.15 7.30 -14.94
C HIS A 215 1.11 6.73 -16.00
N GLU A 216 0.96 7.13 -17.26
CA GLU A 216 1.83 6.71 -18.36
C GLU A 216 3.25 7.29 -18.24
N ALA A 217 3.38 8.59 -17.85
CA ALA A 217 4.69 9.21 -17.66
C ALA A 217 5.53 8.48 -16.59
N MET A 218 4.88 8.00 -15.51
CA MET A 218 5.56 7.19 -14.50
C MET A 218 6.00 5.83 -15.06
N ALA A 219 5.14 5.14 -15.80
CA ALA A 219 5.49 3.85 -16.37
C ALA A 219 6.68 3.97 -17.35
N ILE A 220 6.65 4.97 -18.24
CA ILE A 220 7.75 5.24 -19.17
C ILE A 220 9.07 5.50 -18.43
N ALA A 221 9.02 6.38 -17.40
CA ALA A 221 10.22 6.73 -16.65
C ALA A 221 10.82 5.51 -15.95
N MET A 222 9.99 4.74 -15.25
CA MET A 222 10.46 3.57 -14.51
C MET A 222 10.99 2.47 -15.44
N ASN A 223 10.34 2.23 -16.58
CA ASN A 223 10.85 1.27 -17.56
C ASN A 223 12.22 1.69 -18.14
N ARG A 224 12.46 3.01 -18.35
CA ARG A 224 13.76 3.53 -18.84
C ARG A 224 14.90 3.36 -17.85
N ILE A 225 14.62 3.44 -16.54
CA ILE A 225 15.64 3.30 -15.50
C ILE A 225 15.71 1.87 -14.93
N HIS A 226 14.98 0.93 -15.52
CA HIS A 226 14.83 -0.44 -15.02
C HIS A 226 14.29 -0.53 -13.58
N GLY A 227 13.60 0.52 -13.10
CA GLY A 227 12.77 0.48 -11.92
C GLY A 227 11.38 -0.07 -12.25
N ARG A 228 10.44 0.02 -11.32
CA ARG A 228 9.09 -0.55 -11.51
C ARG A 228 8.00 0.44 -11.17
N SER A 229 7.03 0.61 -12.05
CA SER A 229 5.79 1.34 -11.77
C SER A 229 4.67 0.40 -11.38
N ASN A 230 3.73 0.90 -10.57
CA ASN A 230 2.61 0.15 -10.03
C ASN A 230 1.28 0.69 -10.58
N THR A 231 0.43 -0.20 -11.10
CA THR A 231 -0.89 0.16 -11.64
C THR A 231 -1.84 0.75 -10.59
N GLY A 232 -1.65 0.41 -9.29
CA GLY A 232 -2.71 0.56 -8.31
C GLY A 232 -3.90 -0.39 -8.60
N GLU A 233 -4.98 -0.24 -7.84
CA GLU A 233 -6.15 -1.13 -7.86
C GLU A 233 -7.15 -0.90 -9.02
N GLY A 234 -6.73 -0.26 -10.09
CA GLY A 234 -7.62 0.18 -11.16
C GLY A 234 -7.55 -0.60 -12.47
N GLY A 235 -6.82 -1.70 -12.53
CA GLY A 235 -6.50 -2.34 -13.79
C GLY A 235 -5.54 -1.53 -14.65
N GLU A 236 -5.33 -1.95 -15.88
CA GLU A 236 -4.51 -1.26 -16.87
C GLU A 236 -5.09 -1.51 -18.27
N ASP A 237 -5.10 -0.49 -19.11
CA ASP A 237 -5.55 -0.61 -20.51
C ASP A 237 -4.63 -1.57 -21.27
N SER A 238 -5.19 -2.60 -21.91
CA SER A 238 -4.45 -3.61 -22.67
C SER A 238 -3.60 -3.01 -23.82
N ALA A 239 -4.01 -1.88 -24.38
CA ALA A 239 -3.21 -1.16 -25.38
C ALA A 239 -1.81 -0.76 -24.86
N ARG A 240 -1.59 -0.73 -23.56
CA ARG A 240 -0.30 -0.43 -22.94
C ARG A 240 0.65 -1.63 -22.86
N PHE A 241 0.16 -2.84 -23.11
CA PHE A 241 0.97 -4.05 -23.02
C PHE A 241 1.88 -4.23 -24.23
N THR A 242 1.52 -3.63 -25.36
CA THR A 242 2.36 -3.59 -26.55
C THR A 242 3.22 -2.33 -26.56
N PRO A 243 4.55 -2.43 -26.67
CA PRO A 243 5.41 -1.27 -26.85
C PRO A 243 5.03 -0.45 -28.09
N ARG A 244 5.27 0.85 -28.04
CA ARG A 244 5.13 1.75 -29.20
C ARG A 244 6.15 1.40 -30.29
N GLU A 245 5.96 1.95 -31.50
CA GLU A 245 6.87 1.74 -32.63
C GLU A 245 8.32 2.16 -32.33
N ASP A 246 8.51 3.15 -31.48
CA ASP A 246 9.82 3.61 -31.00
C ASP A 246 10.43 2.74 -29.89
N GLY A 247 9.79 1.62 -29.54
CA GLY A 247 10.20 0.73 -28.46
C GLY A 247 9.80 1.20 -27.04
N THR A 248 9.14 2.35 -26.89
CA THR A 248 8.71 2.86 -25.60
C THR A 248 7.61 1.99 -24.99
N SER A 249 7.89 1.40 -23.84
CA SER A 249 6.89 0.64 -23.07
C SER A 249 6.09 1.55 -22.14
N LEU A 250 4.76 1.43 -22.22
CA LEU A 250 3.79 2.10 -21.36
C LEU A 250 3.32 1.20 -20.22
N ARG A 251 3.69 -0.08 -20.25
CA ARG A 251 3.26 -1.10 -19.30
C ARG A 251 3.83 -0.82 -17.91
N SER A 252 2.99 -0.86 -16.90
CA SER A 252 3.45 -0.89 -15.51
C SER A 252 3.94 -2.28 -15.15
N ALA A 253 5.12 -2.39 -14.54
CA ALA A 253 5.73 -3.66 -14.17
C ALA A 253 4.97 -4.37 -13.02
N ILE A 254 4.44 -3.60 -12.06
CA ILE A 254 3.70 -4.12 -10.91
C ILE A 254 2.20 -4.01 -11.19
N LYS A 255 1.49 -5.15 -11.14
CA LYS A 255 0.05 -5.25 -11.24
C LYS A 255 -0.56 -5.47 -9.87
N GLN A 256 -1.36 -4.50 -9.38
CA GLN A 256 -1.97 -4.61 -8.07
C GLN A 256 -3.32 -5.34 -8.14
N VAL A 257 -3.53 -6.26 -7.20
CA VAL A 257 -4.77 -7.01 -6.97
C VAL A 257 -5.32 -6.60 -5.60
N ALA A 258 -6.42 -5.86 -5.59
CA ALA A 258 -7.13 -5.45 -4.38
C ALA A 258 -8.41 -6.28 -4.20
N SER A 259 -9.10 -6.12 -3.08
CA SER A 259 -10.34 -6.85 -2.78
C SER A 259 -11.43 -6.67 -3.85
N GLY A 260 -11.56 -5.48 -4.42
CA GLY A 260 -12.54 -5.21 -5.49
C GLY A 260 -12.18 -5.79 -6.86
N ARG A 261 -10.95 -6.19 -7.09
CA ARG A 261 -10.44 -6.84 -8.33
C ARG A 261 -10.84 -6.17 -9.64
N PHE A 262 -10.98 -4.84 -9.62
CA PHE A 262 -11.35 -4.07 -10.80
C PHE A 262 -10.29 -4.18 -11.89
N GLY A 263 -10.68 -4.68 -13.08
CA GLY A 263 -9.79 -4.85 -14.22
C GLY A 263 -8.74 -5.95 -14.05
N VAL A 264 -8.90 -6.86 -13.10
CA VAL A 264 -8.01 -8.00 -12.90
C VAL A 264 -8.45 -9.15 -13.81
N THR A 265 -7.98 -9.12 -15.06
CA THR A 265 -8.15 -10.18 -16.04
C THR A 265 -6.92 -11.08 -16.09
N THR A 266 -7.03 -12.24 -16.74
CA THR A 266 -5.87 -13.12 -16.95
C THR A 266 -4.82 -12.42 -17.81
N GLU A 267 -5.20 -11.66 -18.84
CA GLU A 267 -4.28 -10.86 -19.65
C GLU A 267 -3.53 -9.82 -18.81
N TYR A 268 -4.23 -9.13 -17.89
CA TYR A 268 -3.61 -8.21 -16.95
C TYR A 268 -2.54 -8.89 -16.10
N LEU A 269 -2.84 -10.08 -15.56
CA LEU A 269 -1.93 -10.82 -14.67
C LEU A 269 -0.69 -11.33 -15.40
N VAL A 270 -0.81 -11.85 -16.63
CA VAL A 270 0.36 -12.38 -17.37
C VAL A 270 1.29 -11.29 -17.88
N ASN A 271 0.83 -10.04 -17.95
CA ASN A 271 1.64 -8.87 -18.28
C ASN A 271 2.34 -8.23 -17.06
N ALA A 272 2.37 -8.90 -15.91
CA ALA A 272 3.05 -8.46 -14.72
C ALA A 272 4.48 -9.02 -14.62
N ASP A 273 5.43 -8.20 -14.17
CA ASP A 273 6.71 -8.66 -13.64
C ASP A 273 6.61 -8.92 -12.13
N GLU A 274 5.66 -8.23 -11.48
CA GLU A 274 5.28 -8.43 -10.08
C GLU A 274 3.76 -8.28 -9.94
N ILE A 275 3.12 -9.23 -9.24
CA ILE A 275 1.71 -9.15 -8.87
C ILE A 275 1.64 -8.81 -7.38
N GLN A 276 0.99 -7.68 -7.04
CA GLN A 276 0.93 -7.18 -5.69
C GLN A 276 -0.48 -7.36 -5.09
N ILE A 277 -0.59 -8.19 -4.07
CA ILE A 277 -1.80 -8.35 -3.26
C ILE A 277 -1.89 -7.16 -2.30
N LYS A 278 -2.93 -6.32 -2.43
CA LYS A 278 -3.16 -5.20 -1.54
C LYS A 278 -4.08 -5.62 -0.39
N VAL A 279 -3.52 -5.77 0.80
CA VAL A 279 -4.32 -6.00 2.02
C VAL A 279 -4.84 -4.67 2.57
N ALA A 280 -3.98 -3.64 2.64
CA ALA A 280 -4.33 -2.30 3.11
C ALA A 280 -3.40 -1.24 2.52
N GLN A 281 -3.61 0.03 2.88
CA GLN A 281 -2.73 1.15 2.46
C GLN A 281 -2.47 2.09 3.62
N GLY A 282 -1.23 2.55 3.78
CA GLY A 282 -0.75 3.33 4.93
C GLY A 282 -1.50 4.64 5.16
N ALA A 283 -1.96 5.31 4.10
CA ALA A 283 -2.70 6.57 4.22
C ALA A 283 -4.10 6.44 4.85
N LYS A 284 -4.71 5.26 4.79
CA LYS A 284 -6.06 5.00 5.31
C LYS A 284 -6.28 3.52 5.66
N PRO A 285 -5.58 3.00 6.67
CA PRO A 285 -5.78 1.63 7.13
C PRO A 285 -7.25 1.35 7.44
N GLY A 286 -7.74 0.18 7.08
CA GLY A 286 -9.10 -0.28 7.38
C GLY A 286 -10.26 0.42 6.62
N GLU A 287 -9.98 1.25 5.59
CA GLU A 287 -11.03 1.92 4.80
C GLU A 287 -11.28 1.28 3.43
N GLY A 288 -10.32 0.53 2.91
CA GLY A 288 -10.36 0.03 1.55
C GLY A 288 -10.15 1.10 0.48
N GLY A 289 -10.40 0.74 -0.78
CA GLY A 289 -10.29 1.62 -1.94
C GLY A 289 -11.63 2.22 -2.33
N GLN A 290 -11.61 3.41 -2.91
CA GLN A 290 -12.80 4.07 -3.45
C GLN A 290 -12.42 4.94 -4.64
N LEU A 291 -13.25 4.90 -5.70
CA LEU A 291 -13.25 5.88 -6.78
C LEU A 291 -14.66 6.46 -6.93
N PRO A 292 -14.85 7.78 -6.72
CA PRO A 292 -16.16 8.41 -6.86
C PRO A 292 -16.68 8.30 -8.30
N GLY A 293 -18.00 8.14 -8.47
CA GLY A 293 -18.62 7.94 -9.78
C GLY A 293 -18.34 9.06 -10.79
N PHE A 294 -18.24 10.31 -10.34
CA PHE A 294 -17.90 11.45 -11.21
C PHE A 294 -16.45 11.40 -11.77
N LYS A 295 -15.61 10.47 -11.29
CA LYS A 295 -14.29 10.16 -11.86
C LYS A 295 -14.30 8.93 -12.76
N VAL A 296 -15.41 8.18 -12.79
CA VAL A 296 -15.53 6.95 -13.59
C VAL A 296 -16.12 7.34 -14.96
N ASP A 297 -15.25 7.73 -15.88
CA ASP A 297 -15.60 7.96 -17.29
C ASP A 297 -15.71 6.63 -18.06
N GLN A 298 -15.99 6.69 -19.36
CA GLN A 298 -16.12 5.51 -20.21
C GLN A 298 -14.82 4.68 -20.29
N VAL A 299 -13.66 5.34 -20.35
CA VAL A 299 -12.36 4.67 -20.48
C VAL A 299 -12.03 3.94 -19.17
N ILE A 300 -12.22 4.61 -18.03
CA ILE A 300 -12.00 4.01 -16.71
C ILE A 300 -12.98 2.87 -16.47
N ALA A 301 -14.25 3.04 -16.82
CA ALA A 301 -15.25 2.00 -16.68
C ALA A 301 -14.89 0.75 -17.51
N LYS A 302 -14.45 0.94 -18.76
CA LYS A 302 -13.95 -0.16 -19.61
C LYS A 302 -12.75 -0.86 -18.95
N THR A 303 -11.72 -0.11 -18.54
CA THR A 303 -10.50 -0.66 -17.92
C THR A 303 -10.79 -1.43 -16.63
N ARG A 304 -11.83 -1.02 -15.90
CA ARG A 304 -12.22 -1.64 -14.62
C ARG A 304 -13.33 -2.67 -14.73
N HIS A 305 -13.79 -2.97 -15.93
CA HIS A 305 -14.96 -3.82 -16.20
C HIS A 305 -16.20 -3.40 -15.37
N SER A 306 -16.55 -2.12 -15.46
CA SER A 306 -17.61 -1.47 -14.66
C SER A 306 -18.47 -0.55 -15.52
N ILE A 307 -19.38 0.21 -14.89
CA ILE A 307 -20.33 1.09 -15.54
C ILE A 307 -19.93 2.55 -15.30
N PRO A 308 -19.92 3.42 -16.33
CA PRO A 308 -19.61 4.84 -16.18
C PRO A 308 -20.55 5.53 -15.17
N GLY A 309 -20.01 6.45 -14.38
CA GLY A 309 -20.78 7.25 -13.42
C GLY A 309 -21.09 6.58 -12.09
N ILE A 310 -20.82 5.27 -11.95
CA ILE A 310 -21.04 4.54 -10.69
C ILE A 310 -19.78 4.60 -9.83
N SER A 311 -19.95 4.91 -8.53
CA SER A 311 -18.85 4.87 -7.58
C SER A 311 -18.36 3.43 -7.35
N LEU A 312 -17.06 3.23 -7.44
CA LEU A 312 -16.41 1.93 -7.25
C LEU A 312 -15.84 1.86 -5.84
N ILE A 313 -16.20 0.79 -5.11
CA ILE A 313 -15.75 0.53 -3.75
C ILE A 313 -15.01 -0.79 -3.73
N SER A 314 -13.78 -0.75 -3.24
CA SER A 314 -12.98 -1.93 -2.93
C SER A 314 -13.02 -2.11 -1.41
N PRO A 315 -13.72 -3.12 -0.87
CA PRO A 315 -13.83 -3.32 0.57
C PRO A 315 -12.45 -3.44 1.26
N PRO A 316 -12.34 -3.10 2.57
CA PRO A 316 -11.07 -3.26 3.28
C PRO A 316 -10.53 -4.69 3.24
N PRO A 317 -11.28 -5.72 3.67
CA PRO A 317 -10.81 -7.10 3.59
C PRO A 317 -11.06 -7.70 2.21
N HIS A 318 -10.19 -8.62 1.81
CA HIS A 318 -10.51 -9.55 0.72
C HIS A 318 -11.54 -10.56 1.23
N HIS A 319 -12.61 -10.78 0.47
CA HIS A 319 -13.68 -11.72 0.87
C HIS A 319 -13.26 -13.18 0.85
N ASP A 320 -12.15 -13.49 0.23
CA ASP A 320 -11.54 -14.81 0.10
C ASP A 320 -10.27 -14.98 0.96
N ILE A 321 -10.00 -14.08 1.90
CA ILE A 321 -8.86 -14.16 2.83
C ILE A 321 -9.38 -13.97 4.26
N TYR A 322 -9.47 -15.07 4.99
CA TYR A 322 -9.85 -15.09 6.40
C TYR A 322 -8.69 -15.55 7.30
N SER A 323 -7.67 -16.15 6.71
CA SER A 323 -6.50 -16.69 7.39
C SER A 323 -5.24 -16.57 6.52
N ILE A 324 -4.09 -16.91 7.09
CA ILE A 324 -2.81 -17.00 6.34
C ILE A 324 -2.86 -18.09 5.27
N GLU A 325 -3.61 -19.16 5.51
CA GLU A 325 -3.78 -20.26 4.56
C GLU A 325 -4.55 -19.81 3.31
N ASP A 326 -5.57 -18.97 3.48
CA ASP A 326 -6.30 -18.38 2.35
C ASP A 326 -5.42 -17.42 1.54
N LEU A 327 -4.56 -16.63 2.23
CA LEU A 327 -3.58 -15.80 1.56
C LEU A 327 -2.55 -16.67 0.79
N ALA A 328 -2.10 -17.77 1.39
CA ALA A 328 -1.21 -18.73 0.73
C ALA A 328 -1.87 -19.34 -0.52
N GLN A 329 -3.19 -19.61 -0.48
CA GLN A 329 -3.93 -20.07 -1.65
C GLN A 329 -3.98 -18.99 -2.74
N LEU A 330 -4.24 -17.72 -2.39
CA LEU A 330 -4.24 -16.63 -3.39
C LEU A 330 -2.85 -16.41 -4.00
N ILE A 331 -1.78 -16.49 -3.19
CA ILE A 331 -0.39 -16.43 -3.67
C ILE A 331 -0.13 -17.57 -4.66
N PHE A 332 -0.56 -18.79 -4.33
CA PHE A 332 -0.42 -19.96 -5.19
C PHE A 332 -1.21 -19.81 -6.49
N ASP A 333 -2.44 -19.31 -6.45
CA ASP A 333 -3.28 -19.06 -7.64
C ASP A 333 -2.61 -18.06 -8.59
N LEU A 334 -2.11 -16.93 -8.05
CA LEU A 334 -1.44 -15.89 -8.82
C LEU A 334 -0.09 -16.36 -9.39
N LYS A 335 0.63 -17.20 -8.63
CA LYS A 335 1.89 -17.78 -9.12
C LYS A 335 1.65 -18.80 -10.22
N ASN A 336 0.56 -19.55 -10.19
CA ASN A 336 0.18 -20.45 -11.27
C ASN A 336 -0.21 -19.69 -12.54
N VAL A 337 -1.00 -18.63 -12.45
CA VAL A 337 -1.39 -17.86 -13.65
C VAL A 337 -0.22 -17.14 -14.30
N ASN A 338 0.77 -16.71 -13.53
CA ASN A 338 2.00 -16.11 -14.04
C ASN A 338 3.23 -16.64 -13.25
N PRO A 339 3.81 -17.77 -13.67
CA PRO A 339 4.97 -18.38 -12.99
C PRO A 339 6.20 -17.48 -12.90
N ARG A 340 6.36 -16.51 -13.82
CA ARG A 340 7.52 -15.61 -13.87
C ARG A 340 7.41 -14.43 -12.92
N ALA A 341 6.19 -13.97 -12.62
CA ALA A 341 5.98 -12.82 -11.77
C ALA A 341 6.36 -13.11 -10.32
N LYS A 342 6.99 -12.13 -9.65
CA LYS A 342 7.08 -12.12 -8.18
C LYS A 342 5.70 -11.86 -7.59
N ILE A 343 5.40 -12.48 -6.47
CA ILE A 343 4.16 -12.21 -5.73
C ILE A 343 4.51 -11.39 -4.49
N SER A 344 4.03 -10.16 -4.44
CA SER A 344 4.21 -9.29 -3.29
C SER A 344 2.92 -9.09 -2.50
N VAL A 345 3.06 -8.85 -1.20
CA VAL A 345 1.94 -8.54 -0.31
C VAL A 345 2.16 -7.18 0.34
N LYS A 346 1.21 -6.26 0.14
CA LYS A 346 1.28 -4.92 0.72
C LYS A 346 0.53 -4.89 2.05
N LEU A 347 1.30 -4.68 3.13
CA LEU A 347 0.87 -4.48 4.50
C LEU A 347 0.98 -3.00 4.90
N VAL A 348 0.46 -2.65 6.06
CA VAL A 348 0.52 -1.32 6.64
C VAL A 348 1.42 -1.34 7.88
N ALA A 349 2.19 -0.28 8.08
CA ALA A 349 2.88 -0.05 9.33
C ALA A 349 1.85 0.13 10.45
N GLU A 350 1.73 -0.87 11.29
CA GLU A 350 0.87 -0.90 12.49
C GLU A 350 1.49 -1.85 13.53
N SER A 351 1.05 -1.75 14.77
CA SER A 351 1.52 -2.63 15.84
C SER A 351 1.14 -4.08 15.55
N GLY A 352 2.10 -4.99 15.59
CA GLY A 352 1.90 -6.41 15.26
C GLY A 352 2.14 -6.77 13.81
N VAL A 353 2.48 -5.80 12.94
CA VAL A 353 2.76 -6.06 11.51
C VAL A 353 3.88 -7.08 11.30
N GLY A 354 4.85 -7.16 12.21
CA GLY A 354 5.91 -8.17 12.17
C GLY A 354 5.36 -9.60 12.24
N THR A 355 4.36 -9.84 13.08
CA THR A 355 3.71 -11.17 13.18
C THR A 355 2.93 -11.49 11.90
N ILE A 356 2.22 -10.51 11.35
CA ILE A 356 1.52 -10.67 10.05
C ILE A 356 2.54 -10.97 8.95
N ALA A 357 3.64 -10.23 8.90
CA ALA A 357 4.71 -10.42 7.92
C ALA A 357 5.35 -11.81 8.01
N ALA A 358 5.53 -12.35 9.22
CA ALA A 358 6.01 -13.73 9.41
C ALA A 358 5.03 -14.75 8.81
N GLY A 359 3.72 -14.56 9.00
CA GLY A 359 2.68 -15.36 8.34
C GLY A 359 2.76 -15.24 6.80
N VAL A 360 2.89 -14.02 6.28
CA VAL A 360 2.99 -13.75 4.84
C VAL A 360 4.24 -14.40 4.22
N ALA A 361 5.39 -14.37 4.91
CA ALA A 361 6.60 -15.06 4.47
C ALA A 361 6.40 -16.59 4.42
N LYS A 362 5.73 -17.17 5.44
CA LYS A 362 5.36 -18.59 5.45
C LYS A 362 4.32 -18.94 4.36
N ALA A 363 3.46 -18.01 3.99
CA ALA A 363 2.53 -18.14 2.87
C ALA A 363 3.23 -18.04 1.49
N LYS A 364 4.56 -17.91 1.47
CA LYS A 364 5.42 -17.89 0.29
C LYS A 364 5.33 -16.63 -0.56
N ALA A 365 5.06 -15.47 0.02
CA ALA A 365 5.26 -14.22 -0.69
C ALA A 365 6.75 -14.00 -1.01
N ASP A 366 7.07 -13.51 -2.21
CA ASP A 366 8.45 -13.19 -2.62
C ASP A 366 8.91 -11.85 -2.02
N LEU A 367 7.94 -10.93 -1.77
CA LEU A 367 8.21 -9.60 -1.28
C LEU A 367 7.08 -9.11 -0.36
N ILE A 368 7.44 -8.38 0.69
CA ILE A 368 6.50 -7.72 1.60
C ILE A 368 6.72 -6.22 1.55
N VAL A 369 5.64 -5.46 1.30
CA VAL A 369 5.66 -4.00 1.32
C VAL A 369 5.14 -3.52 2.67
N ILE A 370 5.92 -2.72 3.38
CA ILE A 370 5.52 -2.02 4.60
C ILE A 370 5.20 -0.57 4.25
N SER A 371 3.91 -0.25 4.24
CA SER A 371 3.40 1.06 3.86
C SER A 371 3.14 1.92 5.10
N GLY A 372 3.86 3.03 5.23
CA GLY A 372 3.69 3.96 6.34
C GLY A 372 2.50 4.91 6.16
N ALA A 373 2.19 5.65 7.23
CA ALA A 373 1.31 6.82 7.20
C ALA A 373 1.84 7.90 6.24
N GLU A 374 1.16 9.03 6.15
CA GLU A 374 1.55 10.17 5.31
C GLU A 374 1.46 9.91 3.78
N GLY A 375 0.91 8.79 3.35
CA GLY A 375 0.63 8.52 1.95
C GLY A 375 -0.46 9.45 1.40
N GLY A 376 -0.38 9.81 0.10
CA GLY A 376 -1.45 10.50 -0.59
C GLY A 376 -2.62 9.56 -0.90
N THR A 377 -3.83 10.11 -0.98
CA THR A 377 -5.00 9.36 -1.43
C THR A 377 -5.95 10.25 -2.21
N GLY A 378 -6.48 9.74 -3.31
CA GLY A 378 -7.43 10.45 -4.17
C GLY A 378 -8.85 10.54 -3.62
N ALA A 379 -9.18 9.87 -2.51
CA ALA A 379 -10.57 9.74 -2.05
C ALA A 379 -10.73 9.58 -0.53
N SER A 380 -9.74 9.89 0.30
CA SER A 380 -9.85 9.74 1.74
C SER A 380 -10.27 11.02 2.43
N PRO A 381 -11.12 10.96 3.48
CA PRO A 381 -11.43 12.12 4.28
C PRO A 381 -10.21 12.61 5.08
N ALA A 382 -10.16 13.91 5.37
CA ALA A 382 -9.08 14.56 6.08
C ALA A 382 -8.76 13.89 7.44
N SER A 383 -9.80 13.45 8.15
CA SER A 383 -9.66 12.76 9.44
C SER A 383 -8.85 11.46 9.34
N SER A 384 -9.00 10.70 8.27
CA SER A 384 -8.25 9.45 8.06
C SER A 384 -6.79 9.73 7.73
N ILE A 385 -6.53 10.69 6.83
CA ILE A 385 -5.16 11.08 6.49
C ILE A 385 -4.37 11.54 7.72
N ARG A 386 -5.05 12.25 8.63
CA ARG A 386 -4.40 12.82 9.82
C ARG A 386 -4.19 11.81 10.95
N TYR A 387 -5.15 10.91 11.17
CA TYR A 387 -5.22 10.14 12.40
C TYR A 387 -5.12 8.63 12.22
N ALA A 388 -4.91 8.15 11.01
CA ALA A 388 -4.75 6.74 10.73
C ALA A 388 -3.34 6.43 10.24
N GLY A 389 -2.83 5.26 10.64
CA GLY A 389 -1.48 4.82 10.31
C GLY A 389 -0.39 5.40 11.22
N ILE A 390 0.77 4.77 11.16
CA ILE A 390 1.98 5.17 11.89
C ILE A 390 3.16 5.31 10.94
N SER A 391 4.27 5.83 11.45
CA SER A 391 5.52 6.01 10.71
C SER A 391 6.06 4.70 10.14
N PRO A 392 6.54 4.67 8.88
CA PRO A 392 7.07 3.45 8.27
C PRO A 392 8.27 2.87 9.02
N GLU A 393 9.06 3.68 9.70
CA GLU A 393 10.20 3.25 10.49
C GLU A 393 9.80 2.25 11.58
N LEU A 394 8.63 2.45 12.22
CA LEU A 394 8.12 1.58 13.26
C LEU A 394 7.75 0.19 12.69
N GLY A 395 6.94 0.19 11.63
CA GLY A 395 6.49 -1.06 11.00
C GLY A 395 7.62 -1.83 10.32
N LEU A 396 8.55 -1.14 9.66
CA LEU A 396 9.69 -1.75 9.00
C LEU A 396 10.63 -2.41 10.01
N SER A 397 11.00 -1.69 11.07
CA SER A 397 11.87 -2.22 12.12
C SER A 397 11.26 -3.43 12.82
N GLU A 398 9.97 -3.38 13.19
CA GLU A 398 9.25 -4.51 13.78
C GLU A 398 9.25 -5.72 12.84
N THR A 399 9.00 -5.49 11.54
CA THR A 399 8.99 -6.54 10.52
C THR A 399 10.37 -7.17 10.36
N GLN A 400 11.41 -6.36 10.21
CA GLN A 400 12.80 -6.82 10.08
C GLN A 400 13.19 -7.70 11.27
N GLN A 401 12.99 -7.21 12.49
CA GLN A 401 13.35 -7.92 13.71
C GLN A 401 12.58 -9.24 13.85
N THR A 402 11.28 -9.23 13.59
CA THR A 402 10.43 -10.43 13.68
C THR A 402 10.81 -11.47 12.66
N LEU A 403 11.08 -11.09 11.41
CA LEU A 403 11.50 -12.02 10.37
C LEU A 403 12.88 -12.63 10.66
N VAL A 404 13.85 -11.84 11.15
CA VAL A 404 15.16 -12.35 11.55
C VAL A 404 15.03 -13.29 12.73
N LEU A 405 14.28 -12.92 13.77
CA LEU A 405 14.05 -13.74 14.97
C LEU A 405 13.48 -15.13 14.63
N ASN A 406 12.62 -15.20 13.62
CA ASN A 406 11.98 -16.44 13.17
C ASN A 406 12.75 -17.16 12.04
N GLY A 407 13.92 -16.69 11.60
CA GLY A 407 14.69 -17.27 10.51
C GLY A 407 14.02 -17.18 9.13
N LEU A 408 13.07 -16.25 8.96
CA LEU A 408 12.28 -16.07 7.73
C LEU A 408 12.83 -14.97 6.81
N ARG A 409 13.67 -14.07 7.34
CA ARG A 409 14.13 -12.89 6.62
C ARG A 409 14.87 -13.18 5.32
N GLY A 410 15.60 -14.30 5.28
CA GLY A 410 16.33 -14.74 4.10
C GLY A 410 15.44 -15.13 2.92
N GLN A 411 14.18 -15.45 3.16
CA GLN A 411 13.23 -15.97 2.15
C GLN A 411 12.37 -14.90 1.49
N VAL A 412 12.39 -13.66 1.97
CA VAL A 412 11.49 -12.60 1.52
C VAL A 412 12.21 -11.25 1.43
N MET A 413 11.95 -10.50 0.36
CA MET A 413 12.41 -9.12 0.22
C MET A 413 11.51 -8.17 1.02
N LEU A 414 12.05 -7.05 1.52
CA LEU A 414 11.28 -5.98 2.15
C LEU A 414 11.32 -4.71 1.31
N GLN A 415 10.15 -4.17 1.04
CA GLN A 415 9.98 -2.86 0.43
C GLN A 415 9.32 -1.92 1.43
N VAL A 416 9.70 -0.66 1.42
CA VAL A 416 9.08 0.39 2.24
C VAL A 416 8.54 1.53 1.39
N ASP A 417 7.39 2.07 1.76
CA ASP A 417 6.89 3.35 1.27
C ASP A 417 6.41 4.24 2.43
N GLY A 418 6.40 5.55 2.25
CA GLY A 418 5.98 6.53 3.25
C GLY A 418 6.86 7.78 3.26
N GLN A 419 6.56 8.71 2.34
CA GLN A 419 7.22 10.03 2.30
C GLN A 419 8.74 10.03 2.10
N LEU A 420 9.28 9.08 1.32
CA LEU A 420 10.68 9.10 0.93
C LEU A 420 10.97 10.24 -0.06
N LYS A 421 12.07 10.97 0.13
CA LYS A 421 12.41 12.20 -0.60
C LYS A 421 13.87 12.31 -1.02
N THR A 422 14.78 11.85 -0.18
CA THR A 422 16.24 12.07 -0.31
C THR A 422 17.00 10.75 -0.26
N GLY A 423 18.25 10.75 -0.71
CA GLY A 423 19.14 9.61 -0.59
C GLY A 423 19.38 9.21 0.87
N ARG A 424 19.35 10.18 1.78
CA ARG A 424 19.44 9.92 3.22
C ARG A 424 18.25 9.11 3.73
N ASP A 425 17.03 9.41 3.28
CA ASP A 425 15.84 8.61 3.61
C ASP A 425 16.04 7.14 3.20
N ILE A 426 16.57 6.89 2.00
CA ILE A 426 16.82 5.54 1.47
C ILE A 426 17.84 4.81 2.33
N VAL A 427 18.98 5.42 2.64
CA VAL A 427 20.05 4.81 3.42
C VAL A 427 19.58 4.42 4.82
N LEU A 428 18.85 5.30 5.51
CA LEU A 428 18.29 5.00 6.83
C LEU A 428 17.24 3.88 6.77
N MET A 429 16.37 3.87 5.75
CA MET A 429 15.41 2.79 5.59
C MET A 429 16.07 1.45 5.21
N ALA A 430 17.16 1.47 4.45
CA ALA A 430 17.95 0.26 4.19
C ALA A 430 18.57 -0.29 5.49
N MET A 431 19.14 0.58 6.33
CA MET A 431 19.66 0.17 7.63
C MET A 431 18.59 -0.40 8.57
N LEU A 432 17.32 0.03 8.40
CA LEU A 432 16.17 -0.55 9.12
C LEU A 432 15.64 -1.83 8.48
N GLY A 433 16.15 -2.24 7.31
CA GLY A 433 15.87 -3.53 6.69
C GLY A 433 15.22 -3.49 5.30
N ALA A 434 14.94 -2.32 4.72
CA ALA A 434 14.36 -2.24 3.38
C ALA A 434 15.39 -2.54 2.28
N GLU A 435 14.96 -3.27 1.26
CA GLU A 435 15.73 -3.59 0.04
C GLU A 435 15.19 -2.84 -1.18
N GLU A 436 13.93 -2.39 -1.13
CA GLU A 436 13.27 -1.63 -2.19
C GLU A 436 12.52 -0.43 -1.60
N PHE A 437 12.40 0.63 -2.41
CA PHE A 437 11.97 1.94 -1.94
C PHE A 437 10.86 2.52 -2.83
N GLY A 438 9.70 2.82 -2.22
CA GLY A 438 8.51 3.28 -2.91
C GLY A 438 8.30 4.79 -2.84
N PHE A 439 8.07 5.42 -4.00
CA PHE A 439 7.87 6.87 -4.14
C PHE A 439 6.52 7.18 -4.78
N ALA A 440 5.61 7.85 -4.05
CA ALA A 440 4.34 8.31 -4.60
C ALA A 440 4.30 9.84 -4.68
N THR A 441 4.29 10.52 -3.55
CA THR A 441 4.15 11.99 -3.49
C THR A 441 5.31 12.70 -4.19
N SER A 442 6.56 12.27 -3.98
CA SER A 442 7.74 12.84 -4.63
C SER A 442 7.63 12.74 -6.16
N ALA A 443 7.24 11.57 -6.68
CA ALA A 443 7.05 11.36 -8.12
C ALA A 443 5.95 12.27 -8.70
N LEU A 444 4.82 12.43 -7.99
CA LEU A 444 3.76 13.33 -8.42
C LEU A 444 4.19 14.81 -8.40
N ILE A 445 5.00 15.22 -7.42
CA ILE A 445 5.54 16.58 -7.34
C ILE A 445 6.46 16.85 -8.53
N VAL A 446 7.34 15.93 -8.86
CA VAL A 446 8.20 16.02 -10.05
C VAL A 446 7.37 16.16 -11.33
N LEU A 447 6.23 15.49 -11.42
CA LEU A 447 5.29 15.62 -12.54
C LEU A 447 4.42 16.90 -12.48
N GLY A 448 4.60 17.76 -11.48
CA GLY A 448 3.94 19.08 -11.40
C GLY A 448 2.88 19.22 -10.30
N CYS A 449 2.71 18.23 -9.41
CA CYS A 449 1.80 18.38 -8.26
C CYS A 449 2.27 19.54 -7.35
N VAL A 450 1.33 20.39 -6.94
CA VAL A 450 1.57 21.56 -6.06
C VAL A 450 0.93 21.39 -4.68
N MET A 451 0.56 20.20 -4.31
CA MET A 451 -0.02 19.83 -3.00
C MET A 451 -1.27 20.62 -2.58
N MET A 452 -2.12 21.00 -3.55
CA MET A 452 -3.41 21.66 -3.29
C MET A 452 -4.41 20.85 -2.47
N ARG A 453 -4.16 19.53 -2.30
CA ARG A 453 -5.02 18.61 -1.55
C ARG A 453 -6.49 18.54 -2.04
N LYS A 454 -6.73 18.78 -3.33
CA LYS A 454 -8.04 18.73 -4.00
C LYS A 454 -8.23 17.47 -4.86
N CYS A 455 -7.37 16.46 -4.72
CA CYS A 455 -7.38 15.23 -5.54
C CYS A 455 -8.73 14.52 -5.51
N HIS A 456 -9.40 14.48 -4.35
CA HIS A 456 -10.70 13.82 -4.17
C HIS A 456 -11.88 14.54 -4.86
N GLN A 457 -11.72 15.80 -5.25
CA GLN A 457 -12.79 16.63 -5.82
C GLN A 457 -12.80 16.67 -7.35
N ASN A 458 -11.86 15.99 -8.02
CA ASN A 458 -11.68 16.04 -9.48
C ASN A 458 -11.32 17.46 -10.03
N THR A 459 -10.83 18.36 -9.18
CA THR A 459 -10.54 19.76 -9.49
C THR A 459 -9.05 20.09 -9.42
N CYS A 460 -8.17 19.10 -9.69
CA CYS A 460 -6.73 19.30 -9.66
C CYS A 460 -6.30 20.31 -10.73
N PRO A 461 -5.80 21.51 -10.37
CA PRO A 461 -5.55 22.59 -11.32
C PRO A 461 -4.39 22.33 -12.27
N VAL A 462 -3.53 21.38 -11.94
CA VAL A 462 -2.31 21.01 -12.70
C VAL A 462 -2.46 19.69 -13.49
N GLY A 463 -3.66 19.13 -13.57
CA GLY A 463 -3.95 17.96 -14.39
C GLY A 463 -3.42 16.62 -13.88
N VAL A 464 -2.78 16.57 -12.71
CA VAL A 464 -2.15 15.33 -12.17
C VAL A 464 -3.20 14.35 -11.64
N ALA A 465 -4.21 14.82 -10.92
CA ALA A 465 -5.18 13.96 -10.21
C ALA A 465 -6.63 14.36 -10.51
N THR A 466 -6.98 14.39 -11.78
CA THR A 466 -8.31 14.73 -12.28
C THR A 466 -8.62 13.91 -13.53
N GLN A 467 -9.92 13.71 -13.80
CA GLN A 467 -10.43 13.14 -15.06
C GLN A 467 -11.12 14.20 -15.93
N ASN A 468 -11.21 15.45 -15.46
CA ASN A 468 -11.71 16.55 -16.25
C ASN A 468 -10.73 16.86 -17.40
N GLU A 469 -11.20 16.76 -18.65
CA GLU A 469 -10.36 16.91 -19.85
C GLU A 469 -9.68 18.28 -19.96
N GLU A 470 -10.38 19.37 -19.61
CA GLU A 470 -9.81 20.70 -19.63
C GLU A 470 -8.65 20.84 -18.64
N LEU A 471 -8.81 20.29 -17.43
CA LEU A 471 -7.76 20.33 -16.43
C LEU A 471 -6.61 19.37 -16.79
N ARG A 472 -6.89 18.20 -17.40
CA ARG A 472 -5.86 17.28 -17.89
C ARG A 472 -4.95 17.92 -18.94
N ARG A 473 -5.49 18.79 -19.83
CA ARG A 473 -4.68 19.54 -20.81
C ARG A 473 -3.62 20.44 -20.17
N ARG A 474 -3.75 20.75 -18.87
CA ARG A 474 -2.77 21.52 -18.09
C ARG A 474 -1.65 20.67 -17.51
N PHE A 475 -1.63 19.39 -17.79
CA PHE A 475 -0.56 18.52 -17.35
C PHE A 475 0.70 18.78 -18.18
N HIS A 476 1.80 19.14 -17.51
CA HIS A 476 3.09 19.44 -18.12
C HIS A 476 4.22 18.50 -17.62
N GLY A 477 3.86 17.44 -16.91
CA GLY A 477 4.82 16.44 -16.43
C GLY A 477 5.42 15.64 -17.60
N ARG A 478 6.70 15.30 -17.48
CA ARG A 478 7.42 14.49 -18.47
C ARG A 478 8.16 13.35 -17.79
N SER A 479 8.28 12.22 -18.47
CA SER A 479 9.02 11.06 -17.97
C SER A 479 10.50 11.39 -17.70
N GLU A 480 11.10 12.28 -18.48
CA GLU A 480 12.48 12.73 -18.32
C GLU A 480 12.73 13.39 -16.94
N TYR A 481 11.74 14.10 -16.40
CA TYR A 481 11.86 14.73 -15.09
C TYR A 481 11.95 13.68 -13.98
N LEU A 482 11.21 12.58 -14.12
CA LEU A 482 11.30 11.44 -13.20
C LEU A 482 12.62 10.68 -13.33
N VAL A 483 13.10 10.49 -14.56
CA VAL A 483 14.42 9.88 -14.81
C VAL A 483 15.50 10.72 -14.11
N ASN A 484 15.49 12.05 -14.29
CA ASN A 484 16.42 12.95 -13.59
C ASN A 484 16.31 12.81 -12.08
N PHE A 485 15.08 12.78 -11.53
CA PHE A 485 14.86 12.64 -10.09
C PHE A 485 15.48 11.35 -9.54
N PHE A 486 15.17 10.22 -10.15
CA PHE A 486 15.67 8.92 -9.66
C PHE A 486 17.18 8.75 -9.88
N THR A 487 17.73 9.31 -10.96
CA THR A 487 19.18 9.34 -11.19
C THR A 487 19.89 10.17 -10.10
N PHE A 488 19.36 11.37 -9.78
CA PHE A 488 19.92 12.22 -8.72
C PHE A 488 19.82 11.57 -7.35
N LEU A 489 18.70 10.92 -7.09
CA LEU A 489 18.46 10.21 -5.84
C LEU A 489 19.45 9.04 -5.67
N ALA A 490 19.67 8.25 -6.72
CA ALA A 490 20.65 7.16 -6.70
C ALA A 490 22.09 7.67 -6.57
N GLN A 491 22.42 8.79 -7.22
CA GLN A 491 23.74 9.44 -7.06
C GLN A 491 23.94 9.93 -5.62
N GLU A 492 22.93 10.48 -4.97
CA GLU A 492 23.01 10.89 -3.56
C GLU A 492 23.17 9.70 -2.62
N VAL A 493 22.48 8.57 -2.90
CA VAL A 493 22.70 7.31 -2.17
C VAL A 493 24.15 6.86 -2.28
N ARG A 494 24.76 6.91 -3.47
CA ARG A 494 26.18 6.58 -3.66
C ARG A 494 27.10 7.44 -2.81
N GLU A 495 26.82 8.73 -2.72
CA GLU A 495 27.60 9.65 -1.88
C GLU A 495 27.53 9.22 -0.41
N TYR A 496 26.33 8.89 0.09
CA TYR A 496 26.17 8.40 1.46
C TYR A 496 26.83 7.03 1.69
N LEU A 497 26.75 6.09 0.75
CA LEU A 497 27.45 4.82 0.86
C LEU A 497 28.97 5.02 0.94
N ALA A 498 29.51 5.93 0.12
CA ALA A 498 30.93 6.31 0.20
C ALA A 498 31.30 6.94 1.54
N GLU A 499 30.45 7.81 2.11
CA GLU A 499 30.67 8.41 3.45
C GLU A 499 30.63 7.36 4.57
N ILE A 500 29.74 6.35 4.47
CA ILE A 500 29.61 5.26 5.44
C ILE A 500 30.80 4.29 5.33
N GLY A 501 31.39 4.17 4.13
CA GLY A 501 32.51 3.27 3.88
C GLY A 501 32.13 1.89 3.38
N VAL A 502 31.02 1.79 2.64
CA VAL A 502 30.52 0.54 2.03
C VAL A 502 30.43 0.64 0.53
N GLU A 503 30.60 -0.49 -0.16
CA GLU A 503 30.62 -0.51 -1.63
C GLU A 503 29.21 -0.72 -2.22
N ARG A 504 28.30 -1.37 -1.47
CA ARG A 504 26.97 -1.77 -1.98
C ARG A 504 25.87 -1.41 -0.99
N LEU A 505 24.70 -1.09 -1.50
CA LEU A 505 23.50 -0.86 -0.69
C LEU A 505 23.14 -2.11 0.13
N ASP A 506 23.40 -3.31 -0.43
CA ASP A 506 23.20 -4.58 0.28
C ASP A 506 23.99 -4.70 1.58
N ASP A 507 25.11 -4.01 1.70
CA ASP A 507 26.01 -4.11 2.86
C ASP A 507 25.48 -3.37 4.09
N ILE A 508 24.50 -2.49 3.90
CA ILE A 508 23.86 -1.74 5.01
C ILE A 508 22.45 -2.23 5.36
N ILE A 509 21.89 -3.20 4.63
CA ILE A 509 20.54 -3.70 4.90
C ILE A 509 20.49 -4.35 6.29
N GLY A 510 19.58 -3.84 7.15
CA GLY A 510 19.41 -4.33 8.52
C GLY A 510 20.55 -3.97 9.48
N ARG A 511 21.48 -3.10 9.08
CA ARG A 511 22.65 -2.69 9.87
C ARG A 511 22.33 -1.48 10.77
N THR A 512 21.42 -1.67 11.72
CA THR A 512 21.04 -0.64 12.70
C THR A 512 22.20 -0.20 13.60
N ASP A 513 23.24 -1.01 13.71
CA ASP A 513 24.51 -0.67 14.42
C ASP A 513 25.26 0.50 13.78
N LEU A 514 24.99 0.82 12.51
CA LEU A 514 25.54 1.99 11.82
C LEU A 514 24.76 3.27 12.09
N ILE A 515 23.55 3.17 12.64
CA ILE A 515 22.71 4.33 12.95
C ILE A 515 23.14 4.96 14.28
N ILE A 516 23.16 6.28 14.30
CA ILE A 516 23.38 7.08 15.50
C ILE A 516 22.26 8.11 15.65
N ARG A 517 21.98 8.54 16.87
CA ARG A 517 21.10 9.67 17.13
C ARG A 517 21.84 10.97 16.84
N LYS A 518 21.18 11.94 16.19
CA LYS A 518 21.72 13.29 16.02
C LYS A 518 21.80 13.98 17.38
N PRO A 519 22.94 14.54 17.76
CA PRO A 519 23.11 15.12 19.10
C PRO A 519 22.53 16.54 19.27
N GLU A 520 22.07 17.19 18.20
CA GLU A 520 21.88 18.63 18.16
C GLU A 520 20.42 19.11 18.13
N ASN A 521 20.18 20.20 18.91
CA ASN A 521 18.97 21.06 18.88
C ASN A 521 17.62 20.42 19.20
N GLU A 522 17.60 19.39 20.04
CA GLU A 522 16.35 18.80 20.50
C GLU A 522 15.70 19.68 21.60
N SER A 523 14.41 19.93 21.47
CA SER A 523 13.65 20.45 22.61
C SER A 523 13.65 19.42 23.76
N PRO A 524 13.47 19.85 25.04
CA PRO A 524 13.41 18.92 26.17
C PRO A 524 12.41 17.76 25.96
N LYS A 525 11.34 17.99 25.21
CA LYS A 525 10.31 16.96 24.89
C LYS A 525 10.81 15.98 23.82
N GLN A 526 11.58 16.45 22.84
CA GLN A 526 12.14 15.62 21.79
C GLN A 526 13.27 14.72 22.30
N SER A 527 14.07 15.20 23.26
CA SER A 527 15.15 14.40 23.87
C SER A 527 14.65 13.15 24.61
N LEU A 528 13.36 13.10 24.98
CA LEU A 528 12.75 11.95 25.63
C LEU A 528 12.39 10.80 24.70
N ILE A 529 12.45 10.99 23.38
CA ILE A 529 12.14 9.92 22.42
C ILE A 529 13.23 8.85 22.51
N SER A 530 12.86 7.59 22.79
CA SER A 530 13.78 6.45 22.78
C SER A 530 13.65 5.68 21.46
N PHE A 531 14.80 5.44 20.84
CA PHE A 531 14.92 4.63 19.63
C PHE A 531 15.40 3.20 19.91
N ASP A 532 15.62 2.82 21.17
CA ASP A 532 16.26 1.56 21.54
C ASP A 532 15.55 0.34 20.94
N LYS A 533 14.22 0.33 20.96
CA LYS A 533 13.41 -0.78 20.40
C LYS A 533 13.46 -0.81 18.87
N ILE A 534 13.50 0.36 18.21
CA ILE A 534 13.54 0.46 16.74
C ILE A 534 14.92 0.07 16.21
N LEU A 535 15.97 0.42 16.94
CA LEU A 535 17.35 0.14 16.55
C LEU A 535 17.87 -1.18 17.13
N ALA A 536 17.06 -1.91 17.89
CA ALA A 536 17.44 -3.21 18.43
C ALA A 536 17.80 -4.17 17.29
N ARG A 537 18.93 -4.86 17.46
CA ARG A 537 19.42 -5.84 16.51
C ARG A 537 19.15 -7.24 17.04
N VAL A 538 18.58 -8.11 16.20
CA VAL A 538 18.48 -9.54 16.48
C VAL A 538 19.74 -10.20 15.94
N ASP A 539 20.55 -10.74 16.83
CA ASP A 539 21.79 -11.44 16.49
C ASP A 539 21.65 -12.92 16.87
N ASN A 540 21.11 -13.70 15.96
CA ASN A 540 20.89 -15.14 16.10
C ASN A 540 21.55 -15.96 14.96
N GLY A 541 22.42 -15.34 14.16
CA GLY A 541 23.07 -15.94 13.00
C GLY A 541 22.17 -16.12 11.77
N ALA A 542 20.91 -15.69 11.83
CA ALA A 542 20.02 -15.73 10.68
C ALA A 542 20.34 -14.62 9.66
N ALA A 543 19.92 -14.82 8.40
CA ALA A 543 20.04 -13.80 7.37
C ALA A 543 19.29 -12.52 7.76
N ILE A 544 19.90 -11.36 7.51
CA ILE A 544 19.33 -10.04 7.78
C ILE A 544 18.77 -9.36 6.51
N ARG A 545 18.88 -10.01 5.37
CA ARG A 545 18.34 -9.59 4.06
C ARG A 545 17.96 -10.81 3.24
N HIS A 546 17.32 -10.62 2.10
CA HIS A 546 16.95 -11.69 1.18
C HIS A 546 18.20 -12.43 0.65
N THR A 547 18.16 -13.76 0.66
CA THR A 547 19.26 -14.64 0.23
C THR A 547 18.80 -15.89 -0.49
N ILE A 548 17.51 -16.24 -0.40
CA ILE A 548 16.95 -17.50 -0.92
C ILE A 548 15.58 -17.22 -1.52
N ASP A 549 15.37 -17.57 -2.78
CA ASP A 549 14.08 -17.45 -3.44
C ASP A 549 13.06 -18.45 -2.90
N GLN A 550 11.79 -18.03 -2.88
CA GLN A 550 10.67 -18.86 -2.47
C GLN A 550 10.45 -20.03 -3.44
N GLN A 551 10.19 -21.21 -2.87
CA GLN A 551 9.84 -22.39 -3.63
C GLN A 551 8.31 -22.56 -3.64
N HIS A 552 7.67 -22.20 -4.74
CA HIS A 552 6.21 -22.18 -4.84
C HIS A 552 5.57 -23.55 -5.09
N GLY A 553 6.34 -24.54 -5.55
CA GLY A 553 5.88 -25.92 -5.79
C GLY A 553 4.85 -26.04 -6.92
N ILE A 554 5.06 -25.25 -7.98
CA ILE A 554 4.16 -25.24 -9.16
C ILE A 554 4.61 -26.16 -10.30
N ASP A 555 5.75 -26.86 -10.14
CA ASP A 555 6.35 -27.69 -11.19
C ASP A 555 5.59 -29.00 -11.46
N HIS A 556 4.73 -29.40 -10.54
CA HIS A 556 4.00 -30.67 -10.58
C HIS A 556 2.48 -30.50 -10.51
N VAL A 557 1.96 -29.29 -10.78
CA VAL A 557 0.52 -29.07 -10.83
C VAL A 557 -0.11 -29.74 -12.05
N LYS A 558 -1.41 -30.07 -11.97
CA LYS A 558 -2.14 -30.73 -13.04
C LYS A 558 -2.03 -30.03 -14.39
N ASP A 559 -1.90 -28.71 -14.38
CA ASP A 559 -1.78 -27.87 -15.55
C ASP A 559 -0.54 -28.17 -16.40
N VAL A 560 0.56 -28.66 -15.81
CA VAL A 560 1.77 -29.04 -16.56
C VAL A 560 1.45 -30.18 -17.51
N GLU A 561 0.71 -31.18 -17.05
CA GLU A 561 0.25 -32.30 -17.87
C GLU A 561 -0.74 -31.84 -18.96
N MET A 562 -1.69 -30.96 -18.58
CA MET A 562 -2.66 -30.40 -19.52
C MET A 562 -2.02 -29.55 -20.60
N LEU A 563 -1.01 -28.74 -20.30
CA LEU A 563 -0.27 -27.93 -21.26
C LEU A 563 0.42 -28.78 -22.33
N HIS A 564 1.03 -29.88 -21.94
CA HIS A 564 1.63 -30.82 -22.89
C HIS A 564 0.57 -31.49 -23.79
N ALA A 565 -0.55 -31.94 -23.21
CA ALA A 565 -1.62 -32.58 -23.97
C ALA A 565 -2.37 -31.61 -24.87
N ALA A 566 -2.45 -30.32 -24.50
CA ALA A 566 -3.14 -29.28 -25.25
C ALA A 566 -2.28 -28.58 -26.30
N ALA A 567 -1.06 -29.03 -26.59
CA ALA A 567 -0.11 -28.33 -27.48
C ALA A 567 -0.73 -27.96 -28.84
N GLU A 568 -1.47 -28.88 -29.49
CA GLU A 568 -2.15 -28.63 -30.77
C GLU A 568 -3.22 -27.51 -30.66
N ALA A 569 -3.96 -27.47 -29.54
CA ALA A 569 -4.92 -26.39 -29.29
C ALA A 569 -4.19 -25.05 -29.08
N LEU A 570 -3.07 -25.06 -28.35
CA LEU A 570 -2.30 -23.86 -28.04
C LEU A 570 -1.55 -23.31 -29.25
N GLU A 571 -1.07 -24.16 -30.16
CA GLU A 571 -0.29 -23.73 -31.32
C GLU A 571 -1.17 -23.46 -32.55
N ASN A 572 -2.13 -24.33 -32.85
CA ASN A 572 -2.87 -24.36 -34.08
C ASN A 572 -4.37 -24.08 -33.91
N GLN A 573 -4.83 -23.76 -32.67
CA GLN A 573 -6.24 -23.53 -32.34
C GLN A 573 -7.15 -24.71 -32.71
N LYS A 574 -6.61 -25.92 -32.72
CA LYS A 574 -7.32 -27.14 -33.08
C LYS A 574 -8.16 -27.60 -31.89
N GLU A 575 -9.40 -28.02 -32.15
CA GLU A 575 -10.27 -28.57 -31.13
C GLU A 575 -9.68 -29.87 -30.54
N ILE A 576 -9.57 -29.89 -29.20
CA ILE A 576 -9.04 -31.02 -28.43
C ILE A 576 -10.02 -31.32 -27.26
N SER A 577 -10.21 -32.59 -27.02
CA SER A 577 -10.93 -33.10 -25.83
C SER A 577 -10.00 -33.95 -24.98
N LEU A 578 -9.92 -33.62 -23.69
CA LEU A 578 -9.07 -34.31 -22.71
C LEU A 578 -9.95 -34.86 -21.56
N GLU A 579 -9.50 -35.91 -20.92
CA GLU A 579 -10.16 -36.47 -19.74
C GLU A 579 -9.11 -36.78 -18.64
N TYR A 580 -9.39 -36.32 -17.42
CA TYR A 580 -8.51 -36.50 -16.25
C TYR A 580 -9.32 -36.94 -15.03
N THR A 581 -8.64 -37.62 -14.12
CA THR A 581 -9.04 -37.72 -12.72
C THR A 581 -8.48 -36.55 -11.95
N ILE A 582 -9.25 -36.04 -10.98
CA ILE A 582 -8.84 -34.92 -10.14
C ILE A 582 -9.07 -35.23 -8.67
N ALA A 583 -8.18 -34.77 -7.81
CA ALA A 583 -8.26 -34.90 -6.37
C ALA A 583 -8.25 -33.52 -5.71
N ASN A 584 -8.67 -33.43 -4.46
CA ASN A 584 -8.68 -32.18 -3.69
C ASN A 584 -7.29 -31.58 -3.42
N THR A 585 -6.23 -32.33 -3.68
CA THR A 585 -4.85 -31.85 -3.69
C THR A 585 -4.47 -31.08 -4.96
N ASP A 586 -5.23 -31.24 -6.06
CA ASP A 586 -5.02 -30.54 -7.32
C ASP A 586 -5.65 -29.16 -7.25
N ARG A 587 -4.89 -28.20 -6.69
CA ARG A 587 -5.31 -26.81 -6.49
C ARG A 587 -4.99 -25.95 -7.70
N ALA A 588 -5.74 -24.86 -7.90
CA ALA A 588 -5.57 -23.87 -8.97
C ALA A 588 -5.54 -24.48 -10.39
N CYS A 589 -6.17 -25.64 -10.58
CA CYS A 589 -6.23 -26.33 -11.85
C CYS A 589 -6.91 -25.46 -12.91
N GLY A 590 -6.24 -25.23 -14.04
CA GLY A 590 -6.66 -24.34 -15.12
C GLY A 590 -6.00 -22.95 -15.09
N ALA A 591 -5.37 -22.55 -13.99
CA ALA A 591 -4.78 -21.21 -13.88
C ALA A 591 -3.51 -21.05 -14.75
N MET A 592 -2.59 -22.00 -14.72
CA MET A 592 -1.36 -21.96 -15.53
C MET A 592 -1.68 -22.14 -17.03
N LEU A 593 -2.61 -23.01 -17.36
CA LEU A 593 -3.13 -23.19 -18.72
C LEU A 593 -3.70 -21.87 -19.25
N SER A 594 -4.56 -21.22 -18.48
CA SER A 594 -5.17 -19.95 -18.84
C SER A 594 -4.14 -18.81 -18.98
N GLY A 595 -3.17 -18.77 -18.08
CA GLY A 595 -2.07 -17.83 -18.16
C GLY A 595 -1.24 -17.99 -19.44
N THR A 596 -0.96 -19.23 -19.85
CA THR A 596 -0.24 -19.53 -21.09
C THR A 596 -1.04 -19.08 -22.32
N ILE A 597 -2.35 -19.33 -22.34
CA ILE A 597 -3.23 -18.90 -23.44
C ILE A 597 -3.29 -17.38 -23.50
N ALA A 598 -3.54 -16.70 -22.38
CA ALA A 598 -3.63 -15.24 -22.33
C ALA A 598 -2.32 -14.55 -22.71
N ALA A 599 -1.16 -15.13 -22.36
CA ALA A 599 0.14 -14.61 -22.77
C ALA A 599 0.33 -14.62 -24.29
N LYS A 600 -0.30 -15.58 -24.99
CA LYS A 600 -0.19 -15.72 -26.46
C LYS A 600 -1.31 -15.00 -27.20
N TYR A 601 -2.53 -15.05 -26.71
CA TYR A 601 -3.74 -14.61 -27.41
C TYR A 601 -4.45 -13.42 -26.77
N GLY A 602 -3.93 -12.89 -25.67
CA GLY A 602 -4.53 -11.78 -24.93
C GLY A 602 -5.88 -12.13 -24.32
N GLU A 603 -6.73 -11.11 -24.16
CA GLU A 603 -8.08 -11.24 -23.61
C GLU A 603 -9.01 -12.08 -24.51
N ALA A 604 -8.75 -12.12 -25.81
CA ALA A 604 -9.55 -12.88 -26.76
C ALA A 604 -9.51 -14.40 -26.52
N GLY A 605 -8.39 -14.89 -26.00
CA GLY A 605 -8.19 -16.31 -25.72
C GLY A 605 -8.21 -17.18 -26.98
N LEU A 606 -8.76 -18.38 -26.87
CA LEU A 606 -8.97 -19.32 -27.99
C LEU A 606 -10.39 -19.22 -28.54
N PRO A 607 -10.64 -19.66 -29.80
CA PRO A 607 -12.00 -19.83 -30.33
C PRO A 607 -12.86 -20.71 -29.44
N GLU A 608 -14.19 -20.49 -29.46
CA GLU A 608 -15.13 -21.31 -28.66
C GLU A 608 -14.92 -22.81 -28.92
N HIS A 609 -15.03 -23.60 -27.86
CA HIS A 609 -14.89 -25.08 -27.88
C HIS A 609 -13.53 -25.63 -28.31
N THR A 610 -12.49 -24.80 -28.38
CA THR A 610 -11.14 -25.28 -28.78
C THR A 610 -10.59 -26.30 -27.79
N LEU A 611 -10.70 -26.06 -26.48
CA LEU A 611 -10.19 -26.97 -25.46
C LEU A 611 -11.32 -27.42 -24.52
N ASN A 612 -11.67 -28.67 -24.60
CA ASN A 612 -12.71 -29.29 -23.79
C ASN A 612 -12.07 -30.30 -22.83
N VAL A 613 -12.13 -30.04 -21.52
CA VAL A 613 -11.52 -30.91 -20.52
C VAL A 613 -12.56 -31.45 -19.58
N LYS A 614 -12.65 -32.77 -19.49
CA LYS A 614 -13.52 -33.48 -18.57
C LYS A 614 -12.72 -33.97 -17.39
N PHE A 615 -13.21 -33.70 -16.19
CA PHE A 615 -12.65 -34.16 -14.93
C PHE A 615 -13.62 -35.08 -14.22
N LYS A 616 -13.10 -36.07 -13.49
CA LYS A 616 -13.82 -36.94 -12.59
C LYS A 616 -13.17 -36.96 -11.22
N GLY A 617 -13.93 -36.65 -10.18
CA GLY A 617 -13.44 -36.66 -8.80
C GLY A 617 -13.79 -35.41 -8.01
N SER A 618 -13.02 -35.12 -6.97
CA SER A 618 -13.18 -33.94 -6.11
C SER A 618 -12.07 -32.93 -6.41
N ALA A 619 -12.41 -31.81 -7.02
CA ALA A 619 -11.44 -30.77 -7.37
C ALA A 619 -10.99 -29.98 -6.14
N GLY A 620 -9.71 -29.60 -6.10
CA GLY A 620 -9.13 -28.75 -5.06
C GLY A 620 -9.58 -27.30 -5.13
N GLN A 621 -9.07 -26.47 -4.21
CA GLN A 621 -9.36 -25.04 -4.17
C GLN A 621 -8.98 -24.35 -5.47
N SER A 622 -9.74 -23.31 -5.86
CA SER A 622 -9.49 -22.48 -7.05
C SER A 622 -9.54 -23.27 -8.37
N PHE A 623 -10.37 -24.32 -8.46
CA PHE A 623 -10.60 -25.04 -9.72
C PHE A 623 -11.17 -24.10 -10.79
N GLY A 624 -10.55 -24.04 -11.96
CA GLY A 624 -10.94 -23.14 -13.04
C GLY A 624 -10.67 -21.67 -12.75
N ALA A 625 -9.80 -21.33 -11.80
CA ALA A 625 -9.42 -19.95 -11.55
C ALA A 625 -8.81 -19.32 -12.80
N PHE A 626 -9.19 -18.07 -13.08
CA PHE A 626 -8.73 -17.25 -14.22
C PHE A 626 -9.01 -17.83 -15.61
N LEU A 627 -9.90 -18.81 -15.73
CA LEU A 627 -10.18 -19.51 -16.97
C LEU A 627 -10.55 -18.53 -18.10
N VAL A 628 -9.94 -18.72 -19.27
CA VAL A 628 -10.02 -17.82 -20.43
C VAL A 628 -10.98 -18.34 -21.51
N PRO A 629 -11.40 -17.49 -22.50
CA PRO A 629 -12.24 -17.91 -23.61
C PRO A 629 -11.66 -19.12 -24.37
N GLY A 630 -12.54 -19.98 -24.87
CA GLY A 630 -12.20 -21.19 -25.63
C GLY A 630 -11.88 -22.42 -24.78
N VAL A 631 -11.79 -22.27 -23.46
CA VAL A 631 -11.56 -23.37 -22.50
C VAL A 631 -12.86 -23.73 -21.81
N ASN A 632 -13.25 -25.01 -21.88
CA ASN A 632 -14.44 -25.54 -21.24
C ASN A 632 -14.04 -26.66 -20.27
N PHE A 633 -14.34 -26.49 -18.99
CA PHE A 633 -14.14 -27.49 -17.94
C PHE A 633 -15.47 -28.12 -17.57
N LYS A 634 -15.52 -29.44 -17.58
CA LYS A 634 -16.67 -30.23 -17.12
C LYS A 634 -16.20 -31.15 -15.99
N LEU A 635 -16.65 -30.89 -14.78
CA LEU A 635 -16.34 -31.71 -13.60
C LEU A 635 -17.51 -32.62 -13.27
N GLU A 636 -17.32 -33.92 -13.32
CA GLU A 636 -18.23 -34.94 -12.79
C GLU A 636 -17.78 -35.29 -11.37
N GLY A 637 -18.36 -34.60 -10.38
CA GLY A 637 -17.94 -34.69 -8.99
C GLY A 637 -18.33 -33.46 -8.19
N GLU A 638 -17.40 -32.99 -7.38
CA GLU A 638 -17.54 -31.80 -6.53
C GLU A 638 -16.30 -30.91 -6.61
N ALA A 639 -16.45 -29.61 -6.33
CA ALA A 639 -15.36 -28.66 -6.29
C ALA A 639 -15.26 -28.02 -4.89
N ASN A 640 -14.03 -27.73 -4.47
CA ASN A 640 -13.74 -27.03 -3.24
C ASN A 640 -13.98 -25.51 -3.42
N ASP A 641 -13.59 -24.70 -2.42
CA ASP A 641 -13.78 -23.25 -2.42
C ASP A 641 -13.06 -22.54 -3.57
N TYR A 642 -13.55 -21.35 -3.91
CA TYR A 642 -12.99 -20.45 -4.92
C TYR A 642 -13.11 -20.97 -6.36
N LEU A 643 -14.13 -21.81 -6.64
CA LEU A 643 -14.46 -22.27 -7.97
C LEU A 643 -14.59 -21.09 -8.95
N GLY A 644 -13.83 -21.11 -10.05
CA GLY A 644 -13.87 -20.07 -11.07
C GLY A 644 -13.42 -18.68 -10.61
N LYS A 645 -12.59 -18.59 -9.55
CA LYS A 645 -12.04 -17.31 -9.08
C LYS A 645 -11.41 -16.51 -10.23
N GLY A 646 -11.89 -15.27 -10.45
CA GLY A 646 -11.35 -14.42 -11.52
C GLY A 646 -11.59 -14.93 -12.94
N LEU A 647 -12.63 -15.74 -13.14
CA LEU A 647 -13.04 -16.27 -14.44
C LEU A 647 -13.07 -15.17 -15.51
N SER A 648 -12.29 -15.31 -16.57
CA SER A 648 -12.05 -14.29 -17.61
C SER A 648 -12.65 -14.64 -18.96
N GLY A 649 -13.60 -15.60 -19.03
CA GLY A 649 -14.33 -15.92 -20.27
C GLY A 649 -14.50 -17.41 -20.59
N GLY A 650 -13.87 -18.33 -19.84
CA GLY A 650 -14.07 -19.78 -19.99
C GLY A 650 -15.41 -20.27 -19.44
N ARG A 651 -15.67 -21.54 -19.58
CA ARG A 651 -16.89 -22.19 -19.07
C ARG A 651 -16.56 -23.29 -18.09
N ILE A 652 -17.30 -23.36 -16.98
CA ILE A 652 -17.16 -24.42 -15.98
C ILE A 652 -18.57 -25.01 -15.73
N ALA A 653 -18.66 -26.34 -15.82
CA ALA A 653 -19.87 -27.08 -15.47
C ALA A 653 -19.50 -28.12 -14.40
N VAL A 654 -20.17 -28.08 -13.25
CA VAL A 654 -20.05 -29.10 -12.19
C VAL A 654 -21.30 -29.93 -12.15
N LEU A 655 -21.17 -31.24 -12.26
CA LEU A 655 -22.23 -32.19 -12.30
C LEU A 655 -22.05 -33.27 -11.24
N PRO A 656 -23.13 -33.71 -10.56
CA PRO A 656 -22.98 -34.83 -9.64
C PRO A 656 -22.56 -36.10 -10.41
N PRO A 657 -21.82 -37.01 -9.73
CA PRO A 657 -21.44 -38.28 -10.34
C PRO A 657 -22.68 -39.04 -10.84
N VAL A 658 -22.58 -39.65 -12.02
CA VAL A 658 -23.71 -40.36 -12.66
C VAL A 658 -24.36 -41.43 -11.73
N ARG A 659 -23.58 -42.01 -10.82
CA ARG A 659 -24.05 -43.02 -9.86
C ARG A 659 -24.48 -42.43 -8.51
N SER A 660 -24.52 -41.12 -8.36
CA SER A 660 -24.92 -40.50 -7.08
C SER A 660 -26.46 -40.61 -6.88
N ASN A 661 -26.86 -40.81 -5.64
CA ASN A 661 -28.27 -40.89 -5.24
C ASN A 661 -28.82 -39.59 -4.66
N PHE A 662 -28.08 -38.47 -4.74
CA PHE A 662 -28.50 -37.18 -4.23
C PHE A 662 -28.89 -36.21 -5.36
N GLN A 663 -29.70 -35.23 -5.02
CA GLN A 663 -30.10 -34.14 -5.91
C GLN A 663 -29.13 -32.98 -5.70
N ALA A 664 -28.43 -32.52 -6.74
CA ALA A 664 -27.40 -31.47 -6.66
C ALA A 664 -27.95 -30.19 -6.04
N GLU A 665 -29.16 -29.78 -6.40
CA GLU A 665 -29.84 -28.57 -5.90
C GLU A 665 -30.21 -28.61 -4.40
N LYS A 666 -30.11 -29.79 -3.78
CA LYS A 666 -30.37 -30.02 -2.34
C LYS A 666 -29.08 -30.28 -1.54
N ASN A 667 -27.93 -30.23 -2.20
CA ASN A 667 -26.63 -30.55 -1.61
C ASN A 667 -25.58 -29.54 -2.07
N THR A 668 -24.48 -29.42 -1.33
CA THR A 668 -23.34 -28.60 -1.72
C THR A 668 -22.40 -29.41 -2.60
N ILE A 669 -22.29 -29.06 -3.88
CA ILE A 669 -21.36 -29.67 -4.84
C ILE A 669 -20.24 -28.75 -5.26
N ALA A 670 -20.25 -27.51 -4.79
CA ALA A 670 -19.19 -26.55 -4.95
C ALA A 670 -19.08 -25.73 -3.66
N GLY A 671 -17.87 -25.39 -3.27
CA GLY A 671 -17.59 -24.45 -2.18
C GLY A 671 -17.89 -23.00 -2.56
N ASN A 672 -17.62 -22.08 -1.64
CA ASN A 672 -17.84 -20.64 -1.82
C ASN A 672 -16.96 -20.02 -2.92
#